data_77086867f9c0ce8b428cff9e201a658b
#
_entry.id   77086867f9c0ce8b428cff9e201a658b
#
_cell.length_a   1.000
_cell.length_b   1.000
_cell.length_c   1.000
_cell.angle_alpha   90.00
_cell.angle_beta   90.00
_cell.angle_gamma   90.00
#
_symmetry.space_group_name_H-M   'P 1'
#
loop_
_entity.id
_entity.type
_entity.pdbx_description
1 polymer ?
#
loop_
_entity_poly.entity_id
_entity_poly.type
_entity_poly.pdbx_seq_one_letter_code
_entity_poly.pdbx_strand_id
1 'polypeptide(L)'
;MLACPSGVRSTPCYAQPSHFTFTLSPRYISLPSPNRPRFLTPKRSSNLCSLSLLLSTNGVRCNRFAVRALPDPEVSDSVTGLLQPVSVKIPFGGREILIETGHIGRQASGSVMATDGETIVYTSVCLSDVPSEPSDFFPLSVTYQERFSAAGRTSGGFFKREGKTKDNEVLICRMIDRPLRPTMLKGFYHETQLLSWVLSYDGLHCPDALAVTAAGIAVALSEVPHSEAIAGVRVGLLGDKFVVNPTTKEMENSTLDLFLAGTDNAILMIEGYCDFLPEEKLLEAVQIGQDAVREICSAVKALVKKCGKPKMLDAIKLPPPELYQLVEKIAGNELHNVLQIKSKIPRRKAISLLEEKVINRLTDKGYISIEGTTGPVETIQDLIDEDDEDEEIVVDGEVDEGDVHIKPVSRKPTPLFTEVDVKLVFKEVSSKFLRRRIVEGGKRSDGRSPEDIRPITSICGLLPRAHGSALFTRGETQSLAVVTLGDKQMAQKLDNLASVEEFKRFYLQYSFPPSSVGEVGRMGAPSRREIGHGTLAERSLEPILPAEDEFPYTIRVESTITESNGSSSMASVCGGCLALQDAGVPLKCSIAGIAMGLVLDTHEFGGDGTPLILSDITGAEDASGDMDFKVAGNEDGITAFQMDIKVVGITLPVMQEALLQARDGRRRILAEMMKCSPPPTKSLSKYAPLIHIMKVAPEKVNAIIGSGGKKVKSIIEETGVEAIDTQDDGIVKITAKDLSSLEKSKSIISSLTMVPTVGDIYRNCEIKSIVPYGAFVEIAPGREGLCHISELTSDWLAKAEDAFKVGDRVDVKLIEVNGKGQLRLSRRALLPVPETSPEDPSSKQLTDNQTEVDVTDSWKASDEGTRKEYASVPKTDGLLEGIEQTKVKSSAPKLASLSKSNSEETSLLPRKKIFKRVKKSSSKAVTGVSGDRLASSHRGNRDTFIKKMETCSWCVKCDSEAGMSVCVRRLRQVSLPQVGSQVLL
;
A
#
# COMPACT_ATOMS: atom_id res chain seq x y z
N MET A 1 16.00 -48.35 30.09
CA MET A 1 16.40 -48.52 31.51
C MET A 1 17.19 -47.29 31.90
N LEU A 2 16.64 -46.54 32.85
CA LEU A 2 17.31 -45.71 33.85
C LEU A 2 18.11 -44.49 33.31
N ALA A 3 18.00 -43.31 33.78
CA ALA A 3 17.18 -42.56 34.74
C ALA A 3 17.60 -41.08 34.59
N CYS A 4 16.69 -40.16 34.74
CA CYS A 4 16.98 -38.75 35.01
C CYS A 4 17.62 -38.56 36.38
N PRO A 5 18.29 -37.43 36.58
CA PRO A 5 17.75 -36.47 37.51
C PRO A 5 17.83 -35.01 37.00
N SER A 6 16.72 -34.34 37.05
CA SER A 6 16.28 -33.16 37.81
C SER A 6 17.32 -32.08 38.11
N GLY A 7 17.04 -30.88 37.70
CA GLY A 7 17.43 -29.72 38.44
C GLY A 7 17.32 -28.38 37.72
N VAL A 8 16.33 -27.66 38.12
CA VAL A 8 16.26 -26.20 38.26
C VAL A 8 16.06 -25.36 36.98
N ARG A 9 14.81 -25.02 36.76
CA ARG A 9 14.34 -23.90 35.95
C ARG A 9 14.31 -22.63 36.80
N SER A 10 14.95 -21.62 36.37
CA SER A 10 14.66 -20.24 36.77
C SER A 10 13.79 -19.58 35.69
N THR A 11 12.52 -19.34 36.01
CA THR A 11 11.61 -18.50 35.25
C THR A 11 11.64 -17.09 35.79
N PRO A 12 11.66 -16.06 34.98
CA PRO A 12 11.41 -14.68 35.44
C PRO A 12 9.94 -14.47 35.70
N CYS A 13 9.62 -14.01 36.91
CA CYS A 13 8.27 -13.62 37.32
C CYS A 13 7.81 -12.34 36.61
N TYR A 14 6.74 -12.47 35.85
CA TYR A 14 5.87 -11.31 35.55
C TYR A 14 4.92 -11.11 36.74
N ALA A 15 5.02 -9.97 37.39
CA ALA A 15 4.07 -9.52 38.39
C ALA A 15 2.82 -9.03 37.71
N GLN A 16 1.69 -9.67 37.92
CA GLN A 16 0.36 -9.12 37.70
C GLN A 16 -0.10 -8.36 38.94
N PRO A 17 -0.80 -7.22 38.77
CA PRO A 17 -1.39 -6.52 39.91
C PRO A 17 -2.64 -7.26 40.37
N SER A 18 -2.66 -7.57 41.64
CA SER A 18 -3.74 -8.19 42.38
C SER A 18 -4.96 -7.28 42.49
N HIS A 19 -6.11 -7.83 42.12
CA HIS A 19 -7.42 -7.25 42.41
C HIS A 19 -7.71 -7.26 43.92
N PHE A 20 -7.83 -6.09 44.50
CA PHE A 20 -8.51 -5.93 45.79
C PHE A 20 -9.99 -5.58 45.51
N THR A 21 -10.85 -6.51 45.79
CA THR A 21 -12.28 -6.32 45.89
C THR A 21 -12.63 -5.84 47.30
N PHE A 22 -13.06 -4.58 47.42
CA PHE A 22 -13.76 -4.12 48.59
C PHE A 22 -15.27 -4.12 48.30
N THR A 23 -15.97 -5.00 48.98
CA THR A 23 -17.42 -4.99 49.15
C THR A 23 -17.77 -3.99 50.24
N LEU A 24 -18.54 -2.94 49.91
CA LEU A 24 -19.26 -2.13 50.88
C LEU A 24 -20.73 -2.02 50.48
N SER A 25 -21.56 -2.51 51.37
CA SER A 25 -23.02 -2.43 51.31
C SER A 25 -23.54 -1.00 51.58
N PRO A 26 -24.72 -0.63 51.10
CA PRO A 26 -25.23 0.72 51.18
C PRO A 26 -25.97 0.94 52.49
N ARG A 27 -25.61 1.99 53.20
CA ARG A 27 -26.48 2.60 54.22
C ARG A 27 -26.96 3.96 53.78
N TYR A 28 -28.26 4.06 53.64
CA TYR A 28 -29.02 5.28 53.51
C TYR A 28 -28.80 6.22 54.67
N ILE A 29 -28.49 7.48 54.43
CA ILE A 29 -28.83 8.61 55.31
C ILE A 29 -29.27 9.79 54.44
N SER A 30 -30.41 10.31 54.79
CA SER A 30 -31.22 11.38 54.18
C SER A 30 -30.62 12.78 54.38
N LEU A 31 -30.98 13.62 53.45
CA LEU A 31 -30.87 15.07 53.30
C LEU A 31 -31.12 15.90 54.56
N PRO A 32 -30.62 17.19 54.60
CA PRO A 32 -31.44 18.27 54.10
C PRO A 32 -30.71 19.39 53.34
N SER A 33 -31.37 19.97 52.39
CA SER A 33 -31.07 21.31 51.88
C SER A 33 -31.60 22.36 52.89
N PRO A 34 -31.01 23.55 53.02
CA PRO A 34 -31.68 24.69 52.46
C PRO A 34 -30.82 25.91 52.03
N ASN A 35 -31.49 26.73 51.23
CA ASN A 35 -31.45 28.19 51.19
C ASN A 35 -30.32 28.96 50.51
N ARG A 36 -30.75 29.60 49.44
CA ARG A 36 -30.23 30.90 48.96
C ARG A 36 -30.29 31.98 50.05
N PRO A 37 -29.40 32.97 50.01
CA PRO A 37 -29.89 34.33 49.88
C PRO A 37 -29.19 35.21 48.84
N ARG A 38 -29.97 36.11 48.39
CA ARG A 38 -29.99 37.33 47.68
C ARG A 38 -28.83 38.31 47.90
N PHE A 39 -28.44 38.94 46.78
CA PHE A 39 -28.13 40.38 46.59
C PHE A 39 -27.24 41.12 47.57
N LEU A 40 -26.20 41.75 46.97
CA LEU A 40 -25.96 43.19 47.13
C LEU A 40 -24.96 43.69 46.06
N THR A 41 -25.39 44.65 45.28
CA THR A 41 -24.57 45.59 44.50
C THR A 41 -24.08 46.73 45.39
N PRO A 42 -22.97 47.39 45.09
CA PRO A 42 -22.96 48.83 45.06
C PRO A 42 -22.32 49.47 43.81
N LYS A 43 -23.01 50.32 43.28
CA LYS A 43 -22.90 51.64 42.69
C LYS A 43 -21.51 52.25 42.45
N ARG A 44 -21.38 52.66 41.16
CA ARG A 44 -20.98 53.93 40.54
C ARG A 44 -19.85 54.76 41.14
N SER A 45 -18.91 55.09 40.23
CA SER A 45 -18.66 56.49 39.83
C SER A 45 -17.98 56.59 38.47
N SER A 46 -18.51 57.29 37.64
CA SER A 46 -18.46 58.15 36.49
C SER A 46 -17.12 58.82 36.24
N ASN A 47 -16.73 58.81 34.92
CA ASN A 47 -16.52 59.96 34.04
C ASN A 47 -15.97 59.46 32.71
N LEU A 48 -16.73 59.59 31.62
CA LEU A 48 -16.87 60.58 30.59
C LEU A 48 -15.60 60.92 29.77
N CYS A 49 -15.62 60.51 28.52
CA CYS A 49 -15.63 61.25 27.28
C CYS A 49 -15.56 60.29 26.10
N SER A 50 -16.51 60.14 25.34
CA SER A 50 -17.25 60.67 24.22
C SER A 50 -16.53 60.68 22.87
N LEU A 51 -17.31 60.21 21.89
CA LEU A 51 -17.39 60.38 20.43
C LEU A 51 -16.47 59.49 19.60
N SER A 52 -16.97 58.92 18.54
CA SER A 52 -18.21 58.85 17.76
C SER A 52 -18.08 57.76 16.70
N LEU A 53 -19.10 56.99 16.50
CA LEU A 53 -19.82 56.67 15.27
C LEU A 53 -18.99 56.42 13.98
N LEU A 54 -19.13 55.22 13.41
CA LEU A 54 -20.02 54.91 12.30
C LEU A 54 -19.85 53.49 11.78
N LEU A 55 -20.95 52.77 11.85
CA LEU A 55 -21.52 51.83 10.88
C LEU A 55 -20.69 50.71 10.23
N SER A 56 -21.06 49.53 10.58
CA SER A 56 -21.73 48.53 9.73
C SER A 56 -20.83 47.57 8.96
N THR A 57 -20.93 46.34 9.31
CA THR A 57 -21.50 45.20 8.57
C THR A 57 -20.95 43.88 9.06
N ASN A 58 -21.83 42.90 9.15
CA ASN A 58 -21.66 41.57 9.65
C ASN A 58 -20.52 40.80 8.93
N GLY A 59 -19.63 40.25 9.71
CA GLY A 59 -18.70 39.21 9.34
C GLY A 59 -18.19 38.55 10.61
N VAL A 60 -18.58 37.33 10.84
CA VAL A 60 -18.05 36.51 11.92
C VAL A 60 -16.56 36.29 11.64
N ARG A 61 -15.71 37.03 12.35
CA ARG A 61 -14.27 36.80 12.34
C ARG A 61 -13.91 36.01 13.57
N CYS A 62 -13.42 34.80 13.35
CA CYS A 62 -12.61 34.07 14.32
C CYS A 62 -11.46 34.97 14.80
N ASN A 63 -11.36 35.18 16.08
CA ASN A 63 -10.23 35.88 16.68
C ASN A 63 -8.94 35.08 16.44
N ARG A 64 -8.14 35.60 15.53
CA ARG A 64 -6.70 35.25 15.51
C ARG A 64 -6.10 35.78 16.80
N PHE A 65 -5.50 34.91 17.58
CA PHE A 65 -4.53 35.34 18.60
C PHE A 65 -3.36 36.01 17.90
N ALA A 66 -3.39 37.31 17.79
CA ALA A 66 -2.24 38.07 17.38
C ALA A 66 -1.26 38.07 18.55
N VAL A 67 -0.17 37.35 18.44
CA VAL A 67 0.97 37.48 19.35
C VAL A 67 1.55 38.89 19.12
N ARG A 68 1.32 39.74 20.10
CA ARG A 68 1.93 41.08 20.16
C ARG A 68 3.39 40.89 20.44
N ALA A 69 4.26 41.30 19.53
CA ALA A 69 5.67 41.46 19.82
C ALA A 69 5.83 42.49 20.96
N LEU A 70 6.36 42.06 22.07
CA LEU A 70 6.81 42.95 23.17
C LEU A 70 8.18 43.49 22.80
N PRO A 71 8.46 44.76 23.17
CA PRO A 71 9.79 45.33 22.92
C PRO A 71 10.84 44.63 23.81
N ASP A 72 12.06 44.52 23.30
CA ASP A 72 13.24 43.95 23.93
C ASP A 72 13.41 44.45 25.39
N PRO A 73 13.47 43.58 26.39
CA PRO A 73 13.93 43.95 27.69
C PRO A 73 15.44 43.73 27.78
N GLU A 74 16.13 44.76 28.18
CA GLU A 74 17.54 44.73 28.61
C GLU A 74 17.78 43.63 29.63
N VAL A 75 18.88 42.95 29.51
CA VAL A 75 19.44 41.88 30.31
C VAL A 75 19.33 42.16 31.81
N SER A 76 18.60 41.33 32.56
CA SER A 76 18.83 41.08 33.97
C SER A 76 18.88 39.59 34.23
N ASP A 77 20.07 39.12 34.57
CA ASP A 77 20.34 37.79 35.11
C ASP A 77 19.45 37.47 36.30
N SER A 78 18.70 36.39 36.24
CA SER A 78 18.57 35.38 37.29
C SER A 78 17.45 34.39 37.04
N VAL A 79 17.83 33.12 36.97
CA VAL A 79 17.10 31.93 37.43
C VAL A 79 15.67 31.78 36.94
N THR A 80 15.51 31.26 35.72
CA THR A 80 14.64 30.17 35.34
C THR A 80 15.03 29.74 33.93
N GLY A 81 15.64 28.56 33.75
CA GLY A 81 16.02 28.02 32.43
C GLY A 81 14.81 27.55 31.58
N LEU A 82 13.82 28.43 31.42
CA LEU A 82 12.73 28.22 30.48
C LEU A 82 13.22 28.73 29.11
N LEU A 83 13.38 27.83 28.15
CA LEU A 83 13.64 28.18 26.75
C LEU A 83 12.66 29.26 26.30
N GLN A 84 13.18 30.38 25.83
CA GLN A 84 12.34 31.42 25.23
C GLN A 84 11.73 30.88 23.95
N PRO A 85 10.40 31.06 23.71
CA PRO A 85 9.80 30.64 22.45
C PRO A 85 10.44 31.35 21.25
N VAL A 86 10.82 30.56 20.26
CA VAL A 86 11.40 31.09 19.01
C VAL A 86 10.45 30.73 17.86
N SER A 87 10.11 31.74 17.05
CA SER A 87 9.28 31.61 15.86
C SER A 87 10.03 32.14 14.65
N VAL A 88 10.16 31.34 13.60
CA VAL A 88 10.89 31.67 12.37
C VAL A 88 10.11 31.19 11.16
N LYS A 89 10.11 31.97 10.10
CA LYS A 89 9.61 31.55 8.79
C LYS A 89 10.77 31.00 7.98
N ILE A 90 10.53 29.87 7.33
CA ILE A 90 11.50 29.23 6.43
C ILE A 90 10.88 28.99 5.05
N PRO A 91 11.68 29.00 3.98
CA PRO A 91 11.18 28.69 2.63
C PRO A 91 10.70 27.24 2.54
N PHE A 92 9.66 27.01 1.76
CA PHE A 92 9.11 25.67 1.57
C PHE A 92 8.47 25.51 0.17
N GLY A 93 9.33 25.51 -0.86
CA GLY A 93 8.88 25.28 -2.22
C GLY A 93 7.96 26.39 -2.77
N GLY A 94 8.45 27.62 -2.82
CA GLY A 94 7.70 28.77 -3.37
C GLY A 94 6.75 29.46 -2.37
N ARG A 95 6.61 28.94 -1.15
CA ARG A 95 5.89 29.54 -0.01
C ARG A 95 6.72 29.47 1.25
N GLU A 96 6.28 30.12 2.31
CA GLU A 96 6.92 30.08 3.60
C GLU A 96 6.08 29.31 4.62
N ILE A 97 6.73 28.46 5.41
CA ILE A 97 6.13 27.81 6.59
C ILE A 97 6.62 28.48 7.87
N LEU A 98 5.79 28.42 8.90
CA LEU A 98 6.12 28.93 10.22
C LEU A 98 6.63 27.79 11.09
N ILE A 99 7.83 27.97 11.66
CA ILE A 99 8.43 27.02 12.59
C ILE A 99 8.49 27.67 13.98
N GLU A 100 7.90 26.99 14.96
CA GLU A 100 7.88 27.43 16.35
C GLU A 100 8.48 26.37 17.27
N THR A 101 9.37 26.78 18.17
CA THR A 101 9.98 25.90 19.19
C THR A 101 10.02 26.58 20.55
N GLY A 102 10.14 25.80 21.63
CA GLY A 102 10.19 26.29 23.01
C GLY A 102 8.81 26.68 23.60
N HIS A 103 7.73 26.57 22.83
CA HIS A 103 6.37 26.90 23.26
C HIS A 103 5.59 25.67 23.74
N ILE A 104 5.63 24.59 22.99
CA ILE A 104 4.94 23.31 23.28
C ILE A 104 5.97 22.21 23.41
N GLY A 105 5.71 21.20 24.28
CA GLY A 105 6.60 20.04 24.44
C GLY A 105 7.95 20.35 25.09
N ARG A 106 7.99 21.29 26.03
CA ARG A 106 9.24 21.82 26.66
C ARG A 106 10.05 20.81 27.47
N GLN A 107 9.51 19.61 27.73
CA GLN A 107 10.21 18.52 28.41
C GLN A 107 10.94 17.59 27.42
N ALA A 108 10.62 17.69 26.15
CA ALA A 108 11.31 16.92 25.12
C ALA A 108 12.73 17.45 24.88
N SER A 109 13.62 16.59 24.42
CA SER A 109 14.99 16.99 24.02
C SER A 109 14.98 18.01 22.89
N GLY A 110 14.03 17.84 21.93
CA GLY A 110 13.70 18.81 20.89
C GLY A 110 12.20 18.77 20.58
N SER A 111 11.59 19.93 20.31
CA SER A 111 10.18 19.99 19.91
C SER A 111 9.94 21.13 18.93
N VAL A 112 9.09 20.89 17.94
CA VAL A 112 8.79 21.81 16.83
C VAL A 112 7.30 21.77 16.52
N MET A 113 6.71 22.95 16.32
CA MET A 113 5.46 23.11 15.59
C MET A 113 5.77 23.69 14.21
N ALA A 114 5.37 22.97 13.17
CA ALA A 114 5.49 23.41 11.78
C ALA A 114 4.09 23.70 11.24
N THR A 115 3.90 24.88 10.66
CA THR A 115 2.61 25.34 10.14
C THR A 115 2.73 25.71 8.66
N ASP A 116 1.94 25.07 7.81
CA ASP A 116 1.79 25.36 6.38
C ASP A 116 0.30 25.67 6.11
N GLY A 117 -0.04 26.93 5.85
CA GLY A 117 -1.44 27.35 5.79
C GLY A 117 -2.17 27.18 7.12
N GLU A 118 -3.20 26.32 7.17
CA GLU A 118 -3.89 25.90 8.40
C GLU A 118 -3.52 24.45 8.80
N THR A 119 -2.64 23.78 8.04
CA THR A 119 -2.08 22.48 8.38
C THR A 119 -0.96 22.66 9.42
N ILE A 120 -1.06 21.97 10.56
CA ILE A 120 -0.12 22.07 11.67
C ILE A 120 0.36 20.68 12.07
N VAL A 121 1.68 20.50 12.05
CA VAL A 121 2.35 19.28 12.50
C VAL A 121 3.19 19.60 13.73
N TYR A 122 2.98 18.86 14.80
CA TYR A 122 3.80 18.88 16.00
C TYR A 122 4.73 17.69 16.02
N THR A 123 6.03 17.92 16.19
CA THR A 123 7.04 16.87 16.28
C THR A 123 7.92 17.07 17.51
N SER A 124 8.21 15.98 18.22
CA SER A 124 9.06 15.96 19.40
C SER A 124 10.05 14.80 19.36
N VAL A 125 11.23 15.02 19.91
CA VAL A 125 12.32 14.06 20.04
C VAL A 125 12.68 13.92 21.52
N CYS A 126 12.77 12.68 22.00
CA CYS A 126 13.20 12.33 23.35
C CYS A 126 14.32 11.30 23.30
N LEU A 127 15.24 11.39 24.23
CA LEU A 127 16.34 10.45 24.44
C LEU A 127 16.16 9.68 25.74
N SER A 128 16.62 8.43 25.78
CA SER A 128 16.74 7.68 27.02
C SER A 128 17.95 8.17 27.83
N ASP A 129 17.82 8.18 29.17
CA ASP A 129 18.94 8.57 30.04
C ASP A 129 20.07 7.53 30.05
N VAL A 130 19.74 6.25 29.79
CA VAL A 130 20.68 5.13 29.79
C VAL A 130 20.88 4.61 28.37
N PRO A 131 22.12 4.41 27.92
CA PRO A 131 22.38 3.81 26.61
C PRO A 131 21.92 2.33 26.58
N SER A 132 21.42 1.92 25.45
CA SER A 132 21.13 0.51 25.15
C SER A 132 22.42 -0.26 24.90
N GLU A 133 22.33 -1.59 24.77
CA GLU A 133 23.45 -2.41 24.34
C GLU A 133 23.95 -2.00 22.95
N PRO A 134 25.28 -2.04 22.71
CA PRO A 134 25.85 -1.75 21.40
C PRO A 134 25.19 -2.57 20.31
N SER A 135 24.85 -1.91 19.19
CA SER A 135 24.15 -2.50 18.05
C SER A 135 24.60 -1.86 16.75
N ASP A 136 24.58 -2.62 15.67
CA ASP A 136 24.82 -2.12 14.32
C ASP A 136 23.65 -1.29 13.78
N PHE A 137 22.54 -1.23 14.52
CA PHE A 137 21.34 -0.52 14.14
C PHE A 137 21.01 0.57 15.15
N PHE A 138 21.04 1.83 14.70
CA PHE A 138 20.73 2.97 15.55
C PHE A 138 19.36 2.81 16.23
N PRO A 139 19.24 2.94 17.55
CA PRO A 139 18.01 2.70 18.29
C PRO A 139 17.02 3.86 18.14
N LEU A 140 16.48 4.06 16.90
CA LEU A 140 15.50 5.07 16.54
C LEU A 140 14.10 4.48 16.47
N SER A 141 13.18 5.06 17.20
CA SER A 141 11.75 4.75 17.16
C SER A 141 10.96 5.96 16.64
N VAL A 142 10.30 5.81 15.49
CA VAL A 142 9.52 6.87 14.86
C VAL A 142 8.04 6.51 14.91
N THR A 143 7.20 7.45 15.36
CA THR A 143 5.74 7.34 15.34
C THR A 143 5.15 8.60 14.71
N TYR A 144 4.33 8.41 13.68
CA TYR A 144 3.54 9.46 13.04
C TYR A 144 2.06 9.08 13.15
N GLN A 145 1.21 10.06 13.41
CA GLN A 145 -0.22 9.85 13.55
C GLN A 145 -1.03 11.05 13.02
N GLU A 146 -2.02 10.74 12.20
CA GLU A 146 -3.04 11.66 11.72
C GLU A 146 -4.29 11.55 12.57
N ARG A 147 -4.52 12.55 13.42
CA ARG A 147 -5.70 12.56 14.27
C ARG A 147 -6.92 13.04 13.50
N PHE A 148 -8.03 12.32 13.58
CA PHE A 148 -9.29 12.74 12.94
C PHE A 148 -9.78 14.10 13.43
N SER A 149 -9.45 14.47 14.66
CA SER A 149 -9.73 15.78 15.20
C SER A 149 -9.07 16.93 14.44
N ALA A 150 -7.93 16.68 13.76
CA ALA A 150 -7.24 17.67 12.93
C ALA A 150 -8.11 18.16 11.76
N ALA A 151 -8.98 17.29 11.22
CA ALA A 151 -9.96 17.62 10.19
C ALA A 151 -11.38 17.83 10.76
N GLY A 152 -11.52 18.08 12.07
CA GLY A 152 -12.82 18.27 12.71
C GLY A 152 -13.72 17.02 12.75
N ARG A 153 -13.13 15.83 12.65
CA ARG A 153 -13.84 14.54 12.54
C ARG A 153 -13.55 13.64 13.73
N THR A 154 -14.28 12.54 13.81
CA THR A 154 -14.02 11.46 14.77
C THR A 154 -13.79 10.15 14.03
N SER A 155 -13.06 9.22 14.64
CA SER A 155 -12.84 7.88 14.10
C SER A 155 -14.15 7.23 13.63
N GLY A 156 -14.11 6.61 12.43
CA GLY A 156 -15.26 5.90 11.85
C GLY A 156 -15.68 4.64 12.62
N GLY A 157 -14.77 4.04 13.41
CA GLY A 157 -15.01 2.83 14.16
C GLY A 157 -16.12 2.95 15.21
N PHE A 158 -16.75 1.82 15.58
CA PHE A 158 -17.87 1.78 16.53
C PHE A 158 -17.54 2.45 17.87
N PHE A 159 -16.33 2.24 18.40
CA PHE A 159 -15.90 2.81 19.68
C PHE A 159 -15.44 4.26 19.62
N LYS A 160 -15.37 4.87 18.42
CA LYS A 160 -14.87 6.23 18.22
C LYS A 160 -13.50 6.49 18.85
N ARG A 161 -12.63 5.48 18.86
CA ARG A 161 -11.27 5.54 19.38
C ARG A 161 -10.28 5.31 18.25
N GLU A 162 -9.24 6.12 18.22
CA GLU A 162 -8.05 5.96 17.39
C GLU A 162 -7.06 5.07 18.14
N GLY A 163 -6.55 4.03 17.52
CA GLY A 163 -5.66 3.11 18.23
C GLY A 163 -4.89 2.16 17.33
N LYS A 164 -5.33 1.96 16.08
CA LYS A 164 -4.59 1.20 15.07
C LYS A 164 -3.94 2.18 14.12
N THR A 165 -2.62 2.07 13.96
CA THR A 165 -1.87 2.81 12.95
C THR A 165 -2.39 2.42 11.56
N LYS A 166 -2.67 3.39 10.72
CA LYS A 166 -3.11 3.21 9.33
C LYS A 166 -1.89 2.94 8.44
N ASP A 167 -2.12 2.35 7.28
CA ASP A 167 -1.03 2.01 6.35
C ASP A 167 -0.30 3.26 5.84
N ASN A 168 -1.02 4.37 5.55
CA ASN A 168 -0.40 5.64 5.20
C ASN A 168 0.45 6.22 6.34
N GLU A 169 0.00 6.14 7.60
CA GLU A 169 0.79 6.57 8.75
C GLU A 169 2.09 5.76 8.89
N VAL A 170 2.03 4.45 8.61
CA VAL A 170 3.21 3.58 8.59
C VAL A 170 4.19 4.00 7.48
N LEU A 171 3.69 4.35 6.31
CA LEU A 171 4.52 4.84 5.19
C LEU A 171 5.21 6.15 5.55
N ILE A 172 4.50 7.10 6.13
CA ILE A 172 5.10 8.39 6.55
C ILE A 172 6.10 8.18 7.70
N CYS A 173 5.83 7.26 8.65
CA CYS A 173 6.88 6.86 9.63
C CYS A 173 8.17 6.42 8.94
N ARG A 174 8.08 5.66 7.84
CA ARG A 174 9.25 5.22 7.07
C ARG A 174 9.92 6.38 6.33
N MET A 175 9.12 7.31 5.80
CA MET A 175 9.64 8.52 5.12
C MET A 175 10.39 9.43 6.08
N ILE A 176 10.06 9.44 7.36
CA ILE A 176 10.80 10.14 8.43
C ILE A 176 12.05 9.36 8.85
N ASP A 177 11.91 8.04 9.07
CA ASP A 177 12.97 7.18 9.61
C ASP A 177 14.16 7.02 8.65
N ARG A 178 13.90 6.83 7.36
CA ARG A 178 14.91 6.49 6.34
C ARG A 178 15.96 7.59 6.11
N PRO A 179 15.59 8.87 5.95
CA PRO A 179 16.60 9.93 5.78
C PRO A 179 17.31 10.32 7.07
N LEU A 180 16.72 10.06 8.25
CA LEU A 180 17.36 10.36 9.53
C LEU A 180 18.50 9.38 9.86
N ARG A 181 18.32 8.08 9.61
CA ARG A 181 19.30 7.05 9.98
C ARG A 181 20.69 7.27 9.43
N PRO A 182 20.89 7.59 8.13
CA PRO A 182 22.23 7.83 7.59
C PRO A 182 22.94 9.03 8.19
N THR A 183 22.23 10.00 8.75
CA THR A 183 22.82 11.18 9.39
C THR A 183 23.19 10.96 10.86
N MET A 184 22.71 9.87 11.49
CA MET A 184 23.04 9.56 12.87
C MET A 184 24.48 9.05 12.99
N LEU A 185 25.20 9.53 14.00
CA LEU A 185 26.59 9.12 14.19
C LEU A 185 26.65 7.70 14.79
N LYS A 186 27.52 6.87 14.23
CA LYS A 186 27.78 5.51 14.74
C LYS A 186 28.33 5.58 16.17
N GLY A 187 28.01 4.57 16.98
CA GLY A 187 28.47 4.49 18.36
C GLY A 187 27.60 5.21 19.38
N PHE A 188 26.51 5.87 18.96
CA PHE A 188 25.53 6.46 19.86
C PHE A 188 24.39 5.47 20.13
N TYR A 189 24.25 5.01 21.36
CA TYR A 189 23.35 3.90 21.72
C TYR A 189 22.17 4.32 22.62
N HIS A 190 21.95 5.62 22.87
CA HIS A 190 20.77 6.08 23.58
C HIS A 190 19.52 5.93 22.70
N GLU A 191 18.49 5.27 23.22
CA GLU A 191 17.23 5.10 22.49
C GLU A 191 16.63 6.47 22.20
N THR A 192 16.39 6.74 20.91
CA THR A 192 15.85 7.98 20.41
C THR A 192 14.43 7.76 19.94
N GLN A 193 13.45 8.43 20.57
CA GLN A 193 12.06 8.37 20.19
C GLN A 193 11.62 9.67 19.53
N LEU A 194 11.04 9.55 18.34
CA LEU A 194 10.47 10.64 17.58
C LEU A 194 8.96 10.45 17.46
N LEU A 195 8.18 11.46 17.88
CA LEU A 195 6.73 11.50 17.80
C LEU A 195 6.31 12.68 16.94
N SER A 196 5.52 12.43 15.89
CA SER A 196 4.98 13.44 14.99
C SER A 196 3.46 13.29 14.89
N TRP A 197 2.73 14.38 15.12
CA TRP A 197 1.26 14.40 15.11
C TRP A 197 0.72 15.52 14.24
N VAL A 198 -0.23 15.21 13.39
CA VAL A 198 -1.03 16.21 12.69
C VAL A 198 -2.09 16.73 13.65
N LEU A 199 -2.03 18.01 14.00
CA LEU A 199 -2.92 18.65 14.97
C LEU A 199 -4.03 19.47 14.30
N SER A 200 -3.76 19.98 13.07
CA SER A 200 -4.72 20.67 12.22
C SER A 200 -4.47 20.32 10.77
N TYR A 201 -5.53 20.23 9.96
CA TYR A 201 -5.44 19.88 8.53
C TYR A 201 -6.48 20.66 7.74
N ASP A 202 -6.05 21.43 6.76
CA ASP A 202 -6.88 22.30 5.93
C ASP A 202 -7.47 21.64 4.68
N GLY A 203 -7.05 20.41 4.41
CA GLY A 203 -7.47 19.67 3.20
C GLY A 203 -6.73 20.06 1.92
N LEU A 204 -5.78 20.98 2.00
CA LEU A 204 -5.02 21.50 0.87
C LEU A 204 -3.52 21.17 0.93
N HIS A 205 -2.90 21.30 2.10
CA HIS A 205 -1.47 21.14 2.29
C HIS A 205 -1.17 19.76 2.87
N CYS A 206 -0.45 18.91 2.11
CA CYS A 206 -0.08 17.57 2.55
C CYS A 206 0.83 17.62 3.78
N PRO A 207 0.51 16.89 4.86
CA PRO A 207 1.28 16.96 6.09
C PRO A 207 2.58 16.15 6.08
N ASP A 208 2.84 15.29 5.10
CA ASP A 208 3.96 14.36 5.04
C ASP A 208 5.32 15.05 4.87
N ALA A 209 5.48 15.92 3.86
CA ALA A 209 6.71 16.68 3.66
C ALA A 209 6.99 17.63 4.83
N LEU A 210 5.92 18.22 5.37
CA LEU A 210 5.98 19.04 6.56
C LEU A 210 6.45 18.25 7.79
N ALA A 211 5.97 17.00 7.95
CA ALA A 211 6.35 16.12 9.05
C ALA A 211 7.81 15.67 8.98
N VAL A 212 8.30 15.32 7.78
CA VAL A 212 9.72 14.95 7.58
C VAL A 212 10.63 16.13 7.88
N THR A 213 10.28 17.32 7.38
CA THR A 213 11.04 18.55 7.65
C THR A 213 10.99 18.92 9.13
N ALA A 214 9.83 18.86 9.79
CA ALA A 214 9.69 19.10 11.22
C ALA A 214 10.51 18.10 12.06
N ALA A 215 10.59 16.84 11.64
CA ALA A 215 11.40 15.82 12.28
C ALA A 215 12.90 16.12 12.15
N GLY A 216 13.37 16.51 10.98
CA GLY A 216 14.74 16.97 10.76
C GLY A 216 15.10 18.17 11.63
N ILE A 217 14.21 19.16 11.74
CA ILE A 217 14.40 20.34 12.58
C ILE A 217 14.42 19.95 14.08
N ALA A 218 13.50 19.08 14.52
CA ALA A 218 13.44 18.66 15.93
C ALA A 218 14.70 17.91 16.35
N VAL A 219 15.25 17.02 15.51
CA VAL A 219 16.52 16.33 15.73
C VAL A 219 17.68 17.34 15.72
N ALA A 220 17.68 18.28 14.77
CA ALA A 220 18.72 19.30 14.68
C ALA A 220 18.76 20.21 15.92
N LEU A 221 17.62 20.51 16.52
CA LEU A 221 17.52 21.32 17.74
C LEU A 221 17.81 20.52 19.03
N SER A 222 17.71 19.18 19.01
CA SER A 222 17.92 18.30 20.16
C SER A 222 19.41 18.05 20.44
N GLU A 223 19.68 17.29 21.50
CA GLU A 223 21.03 16.85 21.93
C GLU A 223 21.53 15.65 21.12
N VAL A 224 20.71 15.06 20.24
CA VAL A 224 21.07 13.89 19.41
C VAL A 224 22.25 14.24 18.49
N PRO A 225 23.35 13.46 18.52
CA PRO A 225 24.48 13.66 17.61
C PRO A 225 24.10 13.19 16.19
N HIS A 226 24.18 14.12 15.24
CA HIS A 226 23.93 13.87 13.81
C HIS A 226 24.90 14.67 12.96
N SER A 227 25.16 14.20 11.74
CA SER A 227 26.12 14.85 10.85
C SER A 227 25.58 16.13 10.22
N GLU A 228 24.36 16.08 9.67
CA GLU A 228 23.75 17.15 8.88
C GLU A 228 22.25 17.26 9.15
N ALA A 229 21.70 18.48 9.02
CA ALA A 229 20.27 18.70 9.07
C ALA A 229 19.59 18.15 7.81
N ILE A 230 18.40 17.56 7.95
CA ILE A 230 17.61 17.05 6.85
C ILE A 230 16.33 17.85 6.65
N ALA A 231 15.84 17.85 5.40
CA ALA A 231 14.51 18.31 5.05
C ALA A 231 13.88 17.37 4.01
N GLY A 232 12.56 17.37 3.93
CA GLY A 232 11.81 16.61 2.95
C GLY A 232 10.89 17.52 2.15
N VAL A 233 10.78 17.27 0.85
CA VAL A 233 9.87 17.95 -0.08
C VAL A 233 9.15 16.95 -0.98
N ARG A 234 7.99 17.36 -1.48
CA ARG A 234 7.26 16.64 -2.52
C ARG A 234 7.36 17.41 -3.82
N VAL A 235 7.55 16.73 -4.95
CA VAL A 235 7.61 17.34 -6.28
C VAL A 235 6.56 16.68 -7.16
N GLY A 236 5.69 17.51 -7.75
CA GLY A 236 4.68 17.10 -8.74
C GLY A 236 5.02 17.65 -10.13
N LEU A 237 4.47 17.02 -11.16
CA LEU A 237 4.58 17.45 -12.56
C LEU A 237 3.19 17.72 -13.12
N LEU A 238 2.88 19.00 -13.37
CA LEU A 238 1.61 19.48 -13.94
C LEU A 238 1.82 19.87 -15.39
N GLY A 239 1.46 19.00 -16.31
CA GLY A 239 1.87 19.13 -17.70
C GLY A 239 3.39 19.12 -17.81
N ASP A 240 4.01 20.23 -18.25
CA ASP A 240 5.47 20.36 -18.35
C ASP A 240 6.12 21.16 -17.21
N LYS A 241 5.35 21.49 -16.17
CA LYS A 241 5.85 22.33 -15.06
C LYS A 241 5.99 21.52 -13.78
N PHE A 242 7.18 21.52 -13.21
CA PHE A 242 7.42 20.99 -11.86
C PHE A 242 6.96 21.96 -10.79
N VAL A 243 6.31 21.43 -9.77
CA VAL A 243 5.83 22.18 -8.60
C VAL A 243 6.34 21.51 -7.33
N VAL A 244 7.01 22.28 -6.47
CA VAL A 244 7.51 21.80 -5.17
C VAL A 244 6.42 21.99 -4.12
N ASN A 245 6.18 20.97 -3.33
CA ASN A 245 5.14 20.89 -2.30
C ASN A 245 3.75 21.27 -2.84
N PRO A 246 3.27 20.60 -3.92
CA PRO A 246 1.97 20.89 -4.51
C PRO A 246 0.85 20.68 -3.50
N THR A 247 -0.26 21.37 -3.72
CA THR A 247 -1.50 21.14 -2.97
C THR A 247 -2.15 19.81 -3.38
N THR A 248 -3.05 19.27 -2.55
CA THR A 248 -3.82 18.06 -2.85
C THR A 248 -4.52 18.13 -4.21
N LYS A 249 -5.11 19.29 -4.55
CA LYS A 249 -5.79 19.49 -5.84
C LYS A 249 -4.84 19.51 -7.05
N GLU A 250 -3.64 20.02 -6.85
CA GLU A 250 -2.60 19.97 -7.88
C GLU A 250 -2.09 18.54 -8.04
N MET A 251 -1.95 17.78 -6.95
CA MET A 251 -1.54 16.37 -7.01
C MET A 251 -2.54 15.47 -7.74
N GLU A 252 -3.84 15.75 -7.68
CA GLU A 252 -4.86 15.00 -8.43
C GLU A 252 -4.64 15.04 -9.96
N ASN A 253 -3.96 16.09 -10.46
CA ASN A 253 -3.67 16.28 -11.89
C ASN A 253 -2.18 16.08 -12.22
N SER A 254 -1.39 15.61 -11.28
CA SER A 254 0.05 15.41 -11.44
C SER A 254 0.37 14.04 -12.03
N THR A 255 1.23 14.00 -13.05
CA THR A 255 1.77 12.75 -13.62
C THR A 255 2.97 12.20 -12.87
N LEU A 256 3.48 12.93 -11.88
CA LEU A 256 4.59 12.55 -11.00
C LEU A 256 4.22 12.82 -9.55
N ASP A 257 4.44 11.87 -8.69
CA ASP A 257 4.49 12.04 -7.24
C ASP A 257 5.89 11.60 -6.75
N LEU A 258 6.78 12.55 -6.61
CA LEU A 258 8.13 12.34 -6.10
C LEU A 258 8.22 12.91 -4.69
N PHE A 259 8.53 12.08 -3.71
CA PHE A 259 8.97 12.50 -2.39
C PHE A 259 10.50 12.40 -2.30
N LEU A 260 11.15 13.49 -1.91
CA LEU A 260 12.61 13.58 -1.77
C LEU A 260 12.96 14.10 -0.38
N ALA A 261 13.92 13.44 0.26
CA ALA A 261 14.55 13.96 1.48
C ALA A 261 16.06 13.87 1.37
N GLY A 262 16.72 14.88 1.89
CA GLY A 262 18.17 15.02 1.79
C GLY A 262 18.75 16.08 2.74
N THR A 263 20.04 16.31 2.58
CA THR A 263 20.79 17.38 3.21
C THR A 263 20.98 18.54 2.23
N ASP A 264 21.68 19.58 2.60
CA ASP A 264 22.03 20.67 1.67
C ASP A 264 22.96 20.23 0.51
N ASN A 265 23.68 19.12 0.68
CA ASN A 265 24.70 18.66 -0.29
C ASN A 265 24.33 17.38 -1.02
N ALA A 266 23.44 16.56 -0.45
CA ALA A 266 23.23 15.20 -0.93
C ALA A 266 21.82 14.71 -0.73
N ILE A 267 21.39 13.80 -1.62
CA ILE A 267 20.14 13.07 -1.57
C ILE A 267 20.31 11.87 -0.63
N LEU A 268 19.39 11.68 0.30
CA LEU A 268 19.38 10.55 1.23
C LEU A 268 18.29 9.53 0.90
N MET A 269 17.15 10.01 0.41
CA MET A 269 16.00 9.16 0.12
C MET A 269 15.13 9.78 -0.96
N ILE A 270 14.70 8.96 -1.92
CA ILE A 270 13.58 9.27 -2.81
C ILE A 270 12.57 8.13 -2.80
N GLU A 271 11.32 8.48 -2.96
CA GLU A 271 10.23 7.53 -3.13
C GLU A 271 9.14 8.17 -3.98
N GLY A 272 8.61 7.44 -4.96
CA GLY A 272 7.54 8.00 -5.76
C GLY A 272 7.01 7.04 -6.81
N TYR A 273 6.03 7.56 -7.55
CA TYR A 273 5.43 6.89 -8.69
C TYR A 273 5.06 7.91 -9.76
N CYS A 274 4.93 7.45 -10.98
CA CYS A 274 4.65 8.29 -12.14
C CYS A 274 3.98 7.50 -13.27
N ASP A 275 3.42 8.21 -14.22
CA ASP A 275 2.81 7.60 -15.40
C ASP A 275 3.83 7.61 -16.56
N PHE A 276 4.67 6.56 -16.60
CA PHE A 276 5.70 6.33 -17.63
C PHE A 276 6.63 7.51 -17.88
N LEU A 277 7.17 8.07 -16.78
CA LEU A 277 8.07 9.22 -16.85
C LEU A 277 9.47 8.79 -17.38
N PRO A 278 10.04 9.48 -18.38
CA PRO A 278 11.41 9.27 -18.82
C PRO A 278 12.44 9.55 -17.70
N GLU A 279 13.57 8.83 -17.71
CA GLU A 279 14.63 8.95 -16.71
C GLU A 279 15.19 10.37 -16.59
N GLU A 280 15.32 11.08 -17.70
CA GLU A 280 15.82 12.45 -17.76
C GLU A 280 14.88 13.43 -17.03
N LYS A 281 13.55 13.26 -17.17
CA LYS A 281 12.55 14.08 -16.49
C LYS A 281 12.52 13.80 -14.99
N LEU A 282 12.76 12.55 -14.58
CA LEU A 282 12.89 12.21 -13.16
C LEU A 282 14.12 12.89 -12.55
N LEU A 283 15.26 12.92 -13.25
CA LEU A 283 16.47 13.62 -12.79
C LEU A 283 16.24 15.13 -12.65
N GLU A 284 15.52 15.74 -13.58
CA GLU A 284 15.13 17.16 -13.50
C GLU A 284 14.28 17.43 -12.26
N ALA A 285 13.29 16.58 -11.98
CA ALA A 285 12.45 16.66 -10.78
C ALA A 285 13.27 16.53 -9.49
N VAL A 286 14.21 15.59 -9.46
CA VAL A 286 15.10 15.37 -8.33
C VAL A 286 16.02 16.57 -8.11
N GLN A 287 16.55 17.19 -9.16
CA GLN A 287 17.37 18.41 -9.05
C GLN A 287 16.57 19.55 -8.41
N ILE A 288 15.34 19.79 -8.89
CA ILE A 288 14.46 20.83 -8.36
C ILE A 288 14.12 20.56 -6.89
N GLY A 289 13.84 19.31 -6.54
CA GLY A 289 13.61 18.90 -5.17
C GLY A 289 14.83 19.12 -4.26
N GLN A 290 16.03 18.77 -4.75
CA GLN A 290 17.29 18.95 -4.00
C GLN A 290 17.62 20.44 -3.78
N ASP A 291 17.32 21.29 -4.74
CA ASP A 291 17.53 22.73 -4.60
C ASP A 291 16.61 23.32 -3.52
N ALA A 292 15.35 22.88 -3.47
CA ALA A 292 14.41 23.27 -2.42
C ALA A 292 14.85 22.74 -1.03
N VAL A 293 15.31 21.50 -0.94
CA VAL A 293 15.86 20.94 0.32
C VAL A 293 17.05 21.75 0.80
N ARG A 294 17.95 22.17 -0.10
CA ARG A 294 19.12 23.01 0.22
C ARG A 294 18.72 24.33 0.86
N GLU A 295 17.70 24.99 0.31
CA GLU A 295 17.19 26.26 0.88
C GLU A 295 16.63 26.04 2.29
N ILE A 296 15.84 24.99 2.49
CA ILE A 296 15.27 24.65 3.80
C ILE A 296 16.39 24.34 4.80
N CYS A 297 17.35 23.48 4.46
CA CYS A 297 18.45 23.09 5.33
C CYS A 297 19.32 24.29 5.73
N SER A 298 19.54 25.25 4.82
CA SER A 298 20.25 26.50 5.11
C SER A 298 19.52 27.35 6.17
N ALA A 299 18.20 27.45 6.05
CA ALA A 299 17.37 28.15 7.04
C ALA A 299 17.35 27.42 8.40
N VAL A 300 17.31 26.07 8.38
CA VAL A 300 17.40 25.25 9.60
C VAL A 300 18.74 25.41 10.30
N LYS A 301 19.85 25.40 9.57
CA LYS A 301 21.17 25.68 10.13
C LYS A 301 21.25 27.06 10.83
N ALA A 302 20.58 28.07 10.28
CA ALA A 302 20.46 29.39 10.92
C ALA A 302 19.59 29.34 12.19
N LEU A 303 18.53 28.54 12.22
CA LEU A 303 17.70 28.35 13.41
C LEU A 303 18.44 27.59 14.51
N VAL A 304 19.18 26.53 14.19
CA VAL A 304 20.00 25.76 15.15
C VAL A 304 21.05 26.63 15.82
N LYS A 305 21.67 27.57 15.11
CA LYS A 305 22.60 28.54 15.71
C LYS A 305 21.95 29.44 16.76
N LYS A 306 20.63 29.69 16.67
CA LYS A 306 19.91 30.56 17.62
C LYS A 306 19.45 29.84 18.87
N CYS A 307 18.98 28.60 18.73
CA CYS A 307 18.30 27.89 19.82
C CYS A 307 18.58 26.39 19.88
N GLY A 308 19.52 25.88 19.10
CA GLY A 308 19.92 24.47 19.15
C GLY A 308 20.68 24.14 20.43
N LYS A 309 20.49 22.91 20.90
CA LYS A 309 21.19 22.36 22.06
C LYS A 309 22.56 21.80 21.67
N PRO A 310 23.56 21.79 22.60
CA PRO A 310 24.84 21.11 22.38
C PRO A 310 24.60 19.60 22.15
N LYS A 311 25.40 19.01 21.27
CA LYS A 311 25.27 17.58 20.91
C LYS A 311 26.03 16.70 21.91
N MET A 312 25.48 15.53 22.26
CA MET A 312 26.11 14.56 23.16
C MET A 312 27.19 13.75 22.44
N LEU A 313 28.31 14.41 22.05
CA LEU A 313 29.38 13.73 21.32
C LEU A 313 30.20 12.80 22.22
N ASP A 314 30.30 13.09 23.48
CA ASP A 314 30.97 12.32 24.54
C ASP A 314 30.27 10.99 24.86
N ALA A 315 29.03 10.84 24.46
CA ALA A 315 28.28 9.56 24.58
C ALA A 315 28.57 8.57 23.44
N ILE A 316 29.37 8.97 22.44
CA ILE A 316 29.72 8.10 21.30
C ILE A 316 30.82 7.12 21.74
N LYS A 317 30.53 5.81 21.57
CA LYS A 317 31.45 4.72 21.87
C LYS A 317 31.69 3.91 20.62
N LEU A 318 32.88 3.98 20.07
CA LEU A 318 33.29 3.19 18.91
C LEU A 318 34.22 2.07 19.36
N PRO A 319 34.17 0.88 18.72
CA PRO A 319 35.16 -0.16 18.94
C PRO A 319 36.58 0.35 18.66
N PRO A 320 37.58 -0.05 19.44
CA PRO A 320 38.95 0.41 19.21
C PRO A 320 39.52 -0.12 17.89
N PRO A 321 40.38 0.66 17.20
CA PRO A 321 40.93 0.31 15.89
C PRO A 321 41.77 -0.99 15.90
N GLU A 322 42.35 -1.35 17.02
CA GLU A 322 43.16 -2.55 17.24
C GLU A 322 42.31 -3.84 17.08
N LEU A 323 41.05 -3.77 17.51
CA LEU A 323 40.11 -4.88 17.33
C LEU A 323 39.86 -5.18 15.85
N TYR A 324 39.81 -4.18 14.99
CA TYR A 324 39.67 -4.36 13.54
C TYR A 324 40.84 -5.11 12.95
N GLN A 325 42.09 -4.78 13.37
CA GLN A 325 43.29 -5.44 12.90
C GLN A 325 43.37 -6.90 13.39
N LEU A 326 42.97 -7.16 14.65
CA LEU A 326 42.93 -8.51 15.20
C LEU A 326 41.89 -9.38 14.47
N VAL A 327 40.70 -8.87 14.25
CA VAL A 327 39.63 -9.60 13.51
C VAL A 327 40.08 -9.85 12.07
N GLU A 328 40.69 -8.88 11.39
CA GLU A 328 41.19 -9.01 10.02
C GLU A 328 42.33 -10.04 9.95
N LYS A 329 43.28 -10.05 10.91
CA LYS A 329 44.36 -11.04 11.02
C LYS A 329 43.83 -12.46 11.21
N ILE A 330 42.78 -12.65 12.03
CA ILE A 330 42.23 -13.97 12.33
C ILE A 330 41.33 -14.49 11.19
N ALA A 331 40.46 -13.63 10.61
CA ALA A 331 39.40 -14.03 9.72
C ALA A 331 39.69 -13.78 8.24
N GLY A 332 40.59 -12.87 7.90
CA GLY A 332 40.76 -12.33 6.53
C GLY A 332 40.94 -13.39 5.45
N ASN A 333 41.85 -14.37 5.68
CA ASN A 333 42.10 -15.43 4.71
C ASN A 333 40.88 -16.37 4.50
N GLU A 334 40.14 -16.63 5.57
CA GLU A 334 38.93 -17.47 5.51
C GLU A 334 37.75 -16.72 4.93
N LEU A 335 37.59 -15.42 5.24
CA LEU A 335 36.56 -14.55 4.65
C LEU A 335 36.62 -14.52 3.13
N HIS A 336 37.84 -14.44 2.57
CA HIS A 336 38.02 -14.49 1.11
C HIS A 336 37.41 -15.76 0.49
N ASN A 337 37.54 -16.92 1.15
CA ASN A 337 37.00 -18.19 0.68
C ASN A 337 35.50 -18.31 0.92
N VAL A 338 35.03 -17.92 2.09
CA VAL A 338 33.63 -18.02 2.49
C VAL A 338 32.73 -17.10 1.62
N LEU A 339 33.22 -15.92 1.29
CA LEU A 339 32.49 -14.99 0.43
C LEU A 339 32.37 -15.44 -1.03
N GLN A 340 33.09 -16.51 -1.44
CA GLN A 340 32.94 -17.13 -2.76
C GLN A 340 31.80 -18.16 -2.84
N ILE A 341 31.22 -18.55 -1.72
CA ILE A 341 30.08 -19.48 -1.69
C ILE A 341 28.86 -18.83 -2.32
N LYS A 342 28.40 -19.34 -3.47
CA LYS A 342 27.36 -18.72 -4.30
C LYS A 342 25.99 -18.69 -3.62
N SER A 343 25.59 -19.79 -2.97
CA SER A 343 24.27 -19.91 -2.34
C SER A 343 24.20 -19.21 -0.98
N LYS A 344 23.11 -18.49 -0.73
CA LYS A 344 22.87 -17.66 0.47
C LYS A 344 23.00 -18.46 1.78
N ILE A 345 22.27 -19.58 1.91
CA ILE A 345 22.19 -20.32 3.17
C ILE A 345 23.53 -20.96 3.56
N PRO A 346 24.26 -21.69 2.67
CA PRO A 346 25.60 -22.19 2.98
C PRO A 346 26.59 -21.09 3.31
N ARG A 347 26.58 -19.97 2.58
CA ARG A 347 27.44 -18.81 2.85
C ARG A 347 27.17 -18.21 4.24
N ARG A 348 25.90 -17.97 4.59
CA ARG A 348 25.53 -17.48 5.92
C ARG A 348 26.01 -18.38 7.05
N LYS A 349 25.83 -19.69 6.91
CA LYS A 349 26.33 -20.67 7.89
C LYS A 349 27.85 -20.63 8.01
N ALA A 350 28.58 -20.55 6.89
CA ALA A 350 30.03 -20.47 6.91
C ALA A 350 30.54 -19.17 7.56
N ILE A 351 29.88 -18.04 7.30
CA ILE A 351 30.18 -16.75 7.95
C ILE A 351 29.93 -16.85 9.45
N SER A 352 28.78 -17.41 9.88
CA SER A 352 28.47 -17.55 11.31
C SER A 352 29.45 -18.48 12.05
N LEU A 353 29.90 -19.56 11.41
CA LEU A 353 30.94 -20.43 11.96
C LEU A 353 32.31 -19.73 12.07
N LEU A 354 32.60 -18.87 11.11
CA LEU A 354 33.84 -18.07 11.16
C LEU A 354 33.79 -17.01 12.25
N GLU A 355 32.64 -16.35 12.41
CA GLU A 355 32.38 -15.40 13.51
C GLU A 355 32.58 -16.07 14.88
N GLU A 356 31.98 -17.25 15.09
CA GLU A 356 32.15 -18.05 16.30
C GLU A 356 33.62 -18.42 16.53
N LYS A 357 34.35 -18.79 15.48
CA LYS A 357 35.78 -19.10 15.55
C LYS A 357 36.61 -17.88 15.96
N VAL A 358 36.28 -16.68 15.47
CA VAL A 358 36.97 -15.43 15.85
C VAL A 358 36.72 -15.16 17.33
N ILE A 359 35.49 -15.25 17.79
CA ILE A 359 35.12 -15.04 19.19
C ILE A 359 35.89 -16.05 20.09
N ASN A 360 35.85 -17.33 19.77
CA ASN A 360 36.55 -18.36 20.55
C ASN A 360 38.06 -18.10 20.62
N ARG A 361 38.71 -17.72 19.50
CA ARG A 361 40.15 -17.41 19.51
C ARG A 361 40.51 -16.18 20.34
N LEU A 362 39.66 -15.14 20.34
CA LEU A 362 39.85 -13.95 21.15
C LEU A 362 39.58 -14.23 22.63
N THR A 363 38.65 -15.12 22.95
CA THR A 363 38.37 -15.60 24.30
C THR A 363 39.53 -16.46 24.82
N ASP A 364 40.07 -17.37 24.00
CA ASP A 364 41.22 -18.21 24.36
C ASP A 364 42.49 -17.39 24.67
N LYS A 365 42.66 -16.26 24.00
CA LYS A 365 43.75 -15.30 24.24
C LYS A 365 43.46 -14.34 25.41
N GLY A 366 42.29 -14.42 26.02
CA GLY A 366 41.89 -13.57 27.16
C GLY A 366 41.43 -12.17 26.79
N TYR A 367 41.20 -11.85 25.52
CA TYR A 367 40.78 -10.53 25.06
C TYR A 367 39.28 -10.24 25.23
N ILE A 368 38.45 -11.25 25.48
CA ILE A 368 37.00 -11.12 25.66
C ILE A 368 36.62 -11.49 27.07
N SER A 369 35.81 -10.66 27.72
CA SER A 369 35.14 -10.95 28.99
C SER A 369 33.87 -11.76 28.78
N ILE A 370 33.74 -12.86 29.54
CA ILE A 370 32.51 -13.66 29.56
C ILE A 370 31.45 -13.04 30.50
N GLU A 371 31.81 -12.09 31.37
CA GLU A 371 30.92 -11.36 32.28
C GLU A 371 31.35 -9.88 32.35
N GLY A 372 30.42 -8.97 32.14
CA GLY A 372 30.62 -7.51 32.03
C GLY A 372 31.25 -6.78 33.22
N THR A 373 32.50 -7.04 33.49
CA THR A 373 33.30 -6.29 34.47
C THR A 373 34.32 -5.42 33.76
N THR A 374 34.12 -4.13 33.80
CA THR A 374 35.05 -3.11 33.32
C THR A 374 36.13 -2.86 34.34
N GLY A 375 37.36 -3.33 34.09
CA GLY A 375 38.57 -2.92 34.82
C GLY A 375 39.40 -1.88 34.04
N PRO A 376 40.32 -1.15 34.68
CA PRO A 376 41.11 -0.13 34.00
C PRO A 376 42.08 -0.75 33.00
N VAL A 377 42.12 -0.13 31.82
CA VAL A 377 42.89 -0.58 30.64
C VAL A 377 44.34 -0.15 30.76
N GLU A 378 45.29 -1.05 30.74
CA GLU A 378 46.71 -0.80 30.40
C GLU A 378 46.90 -0.79 28.88
N THR A 379 47.83 0.01 28.39
CA THR A 379 47.96 0.37 26.96
C THR A 379 48.15 -0.82 26.05
N ILE A 380 47.35 -0.86 25.00
CA ILE A 380 47.19 -1.92 23.99
C ILE A 380 48.46 -2.13 23.14
N GLN A 381 49.38 -1.16 23.13
CA GLN A 381 50.59 -1.22 22.26
C GLN A 381 51.50 -2.37 22.63
N ASP A 382 51.49 -2.78 23.91
CA ASP A 382 52.39 -3.84 24.41
C ASP A 382 51.86 -5.29 24.05
N LEU A 383 50.63 -5.38 23.49
CA LEU A 383 49.97 -6.68 23.20
C LEU A 383 50.02 -7.05 21.68
N ILE A 384 50.43 -6.12 20.83
CA ILE A 384 50.48 -6.32 19.37
C ILE A 384 51.84 -6.84 18.91
N ASP A 385 52.89 -6.55 19.66
CA ASP A 385 54.29 -6.88 19.32
C ASP A 385 54.75 -8.24 19.80
N GLU A 386 53.91 -8.99 20.59
CA GLU A 386 54.27 -10.33 21.12
C GLU A 386 53.71 -11.47 20.27
N ASP A 387 54.22 -11.65 19.06
CA ASP A 387 54.03 -12.90 18.30
C ASP A 387 55.23 -13.84 18.36
N ASP A 388 56.19 -13.62 19.26
CA ASP A 388 57.32 -14.54 19.42
C ASP A 388 57.39 -15.13 20.85
N GLU A 389 57.32 -16.45 20.87
CA GLU A 389 57.54 -17.41 21.93
C GLU A 389 58.49 -16.90 23.02
N ASP A 390 57.92 -16.46 24.18
CA ASP A 390 58.52 -16.78 25.50
C ASP A 390 57.57 -16.21 26.57
N GLU A 391 56.86 -17.06 27.28
CA GLU A 391 56.14 -16.73 28.52
C GLU A 391 57.11 -16.22 29.57
N GLU A 392 57.35 -14.88 29.65
CA GLU A 392 57.97 -14.29 30.84
C GLU A 392 56.96 -14.34 32.01
N ILE A 393 57.24 -15.21 32.93
CA ILE A 393 56.49 -15.34 34.20
C ILE A 393 56.81 -14.08 35.05
N VAL A 394 55.89 -13.12 35.09
CA VAL A 394 55.98 -12.01 36.05
C VAL A 394 55.62 -12.57 37.42
N VAL A 395 56.60 -12.63 38.26
CA VAL A 395 56.48 -13.10 39.64
C VAL A 395 56.22 -11.89 40.55
N ASP A 396 54.97 -11.62 40.90
CA ASP A 396 54.61 -10.79 42.04
C ASP A 396 54.62 -11.65 43.30
N GLY A 397 55.62 -11.53 44.13
CA GLY A 397 55.76 -12.26 45.39
C GLY A 397 55.31 -11.45 46.58
N GLU A 398 54.38 -11.97 47.38
CA GLU A 398 54.24 -11.56 48.76
C GLU A 398 55.31 -12.25 49.58
N VAL A 399 56.13 -11.46 50.33
CA VAL A 399 57.21 -11.95 51.24
C VAL A 399 56.64 -12.11 52.62
N ASP A 400 56.42 -13.36 53.01
CA ASP A 400 56.13 -13.71 54.39
C ASP A 400 57.47 -13.97 55.11
N GLU A 401 57.65 -13.44 56.35
CA GLU A 401 58.91 -13.57 57.15
C GLU A 401 59.10 -15.02 57.61
N GLY A 402 59.83 -15.77 56.88
CA GLY A 402 60.31 -17.08 57.33
C GLY A 402 60.56 -18.14 56.29
N ASP A 403 59.94 -18.16 55.12
CA ASP A 403 60.31 -19.02 54.02
C ASP A 403 59.88 -18.40 52.71
N VAL A 404 60.80 -18.15 51.84
CA VAL A 404 60.56 -17.57 50.48
C VAL A 404 59.98 -18.63 49.60
N HIS A 405 58.65 -18.87 49.68
CA HIS A 405 57.91 -19.58 48.65
C HIS A 405 57.18 -18.53 47.82
N ILE A 406 57.78 -18.10 46.72
CA ILE A 406 57.17 -17.27 45.66
C ILE A 406 56.15 -18.15 44.94
N LYS A 407 54.86 -17.94 45.21
CA LYS A 407 53.78 -18.46 44.39
C LYS A 407 53.54 -17.49 43.27
N PRO A 408 53.73 -17.92 42.00
CA PRO A 408 53.34 -17.08 40.87
C PRO A 408 51.83 -16.86 40.94
N VAL A 409 51.43 -15.60 41.11
CA VAL A 409 50.03 -15.20 40.96
C VAL A 409 49.82 -14.95 39.46
N SER A 410 49.23 -15.91 38.77
CA SER A 410 48.80 -15.72 37.42
C SER A 410 47.73 -14.61 37.42
N ARG A 411 48.12 -13.39 37.04
CA ARG A 411 47.17 -12.34 36.68
C ARG A 411 46.42 -12.79 35.45
N LYS A 412 45.13 -13.09 35.55
CA LYS A 412 44.29 -13.26 34.40
C LYS A 412 44.28 -11.91 33.66
N PRO A 413 44.58 -11.87 32.36
CA PRO A 413 44.54 -10.65 31.59
C PRO A 413 43.14 -10.00 31.74
N THR A 414 43.11 -8.69 31.94
CA THR A 414 41.85 -7.95 32.01
C THR A 414 41.22 -7.98 30.60
N PRO A 415 39.95 -8.37 30.47
CA PRO A 415 39.32 -8.44 29.16
C PRO A 415 39.22 -7.06 28.54
N LEU A 416 39.68 -6.95 27.30
CA LEU A 416 39.78 -5.70 26.56
C LEU A 416 38.54 -5.34 25.74
N PHE A 417 37.76 -6.36 25.28
CA PHE A 417 36.65 -6.20 24.39
C PHE A 417 35.42 -6.97 24.85
N THR A 418 34.25 -6.51 24.42
CA THR A 418 33.01 -7.27 24.60
C THR A 418 32.76 -8.19 23.40
N GLU A 419 32.03 -9.31 23.60
CA GLU A 419 31.60 -10.17 22.48
C GLU A 419 30.78 -9.43 21.45
N VAL A 420 30.00 -8.42 21.87
CA VAL A 420 29.19 -7.57 21.00
C VAL A 420 30.06 -6.70 20.11
N ASP A 421 31.12 -6.10 20.65
CA ASP A 421 32.07 -5.30 19.86
C ASP A 421 32.74 -6.17 18.78
N VAL A 422 33.14 -7.39 19.12
CA VAL A 422 33.76 -8.33 18.16
C VAL A 422 32.78 -8.67 17.04
N LYS A 423 31.49 -8.91 17.33
CA LYS A 423 30.46 -9.18 16.29
C LYS A 423 30.23 -7.98 15.38
N LEU A 424 30.20 -6.77 15.96
CA LEU A 424 30.05 -5.54 15.17
C LEU A 424 31.24 -5.34 14.25
N VAL A 425 32.47 -5.45 14.75
CA VAL A 425 33.70 -5.33 13.96
C VAL A 425 33.80 -6.43 12.91
N PHE A 426 33.50 -7.68 13.25
CA PHE A 426 33.49 -8.80 12.30
C PHE A 426 32.52 -8.54 11.13
N LYS A 427 31.37 -7.98 11.39
CA LYS A 427 30.40 -7.61 10.35
C LYS A 427 30.92 -6.49 9.46
N GLU A 428 31.54 -5.46 10.01
CA GLU A 428 32.14 -4.37 9.21
C GLU A 428 33.34 -4.88 8.38
N VAL A 429 34.22 -5.70 8.95
CA VAL A 429 35.34 -6.32 8.23
C VAL A 429 34.80 -7.22 7.10
N SER A 430 33.80 -8.03 7.36
CA SER A 430 33.17 -8.87 6.33
C SER A 430 32.56 -8.06 5.19
N SER A 431 31.94 -6.91 5.50
CA SER A 431 31.42 -5.96 4.50
C SER A 431 32.54 -5.37 3.68
N LYS A 432 33.67 -4.96 4.31
CA LYS A 432 34.85 -4.42 3.64
C LYS A 432 35.47 -5.44 2.67
N PHE A 433 35.59 -6.71 3.07
CA PHE A 433 36.10 -7.79 2.20
C PHE A 433 35.16 -8.07 1.01
N LEU A 434 33.85 -8.00 1.20
CA LEU A 434 32.89 -8.15 0.10
C LEU A 434 33.00 -7.02 -0.90
N ARG A 435 33.11 -5.76 -0.47
CA ARG A 435 33.27 -4.57 -1.31
C ARG A 435 34.57 -4.66 -2.09
N ARG A 436 35.71 -4.95 -1.42
CA ARG A 436 37.03 -5.15 -2.02
C ARG A 436 36.98 -6.22 -3.13
N ARG A 437 36.35 -7.38 -2.85
CA ARG A 437 36.20 -8.45 -3.83
C ARG A 437 35.48 -8.01 -5.10
N ILE A 438 34.43 -7.19 -4.96
CA ILE A 438 33.63 -6.70 -6.08
C ILE A 438 34.49 -5.74 -6.92
N VAL A 439 35.23 -4.84 -6.29
CA VAL A 439 36.04 -3.82 -6.96
C VAL A 439 37.29 -4.43 -7.61
N GLU A 440 38.11 -5.15 -6.86
CA GLU A 440 39.39 -5.73 -7.36
C GLU A 440 39.17 -6.90 -8.31
N GLY A 441 38.22 -7.78 -8.01
CA GLY A 441 37.97 -8.99 -8.76
C GLY A 441 36.90 -8.87 -9.86
N GLY A 442 36.16 -7.77 -9.94
CA GLY A 442 35.04 -7.59 -10.85
C GLY A 442 33.96 -8.67 -10.70
N LYS A 443 33.96 -9.41 -9.57
CA LYS A 443 33.05 -10.53 -9.34
C LYS A 443 32.34 -10.44 -8.00
N ARG A 444 31.04 -10.50 -8.05
CA ARG A 444 30.12 -10.49 -6.93
C ARG A 444 30.15 -11.81 -6.14
N SER A 445 29.47 -11.87 -5.01
CA SER A 445 29.45 -13.06 -4.15
C SER A 445 28.93 -14.32 -4.86
N ASP A 446 28.04 -14.19 -5.83
CA ASP A 446 27.50 -15.27 -6.64
C ASP A 446 28.26 -15.52 -7.96
N GLY A 447 29.31 -14.74 -8.23
CA GLY A 447 30.22 -14.87 -9.39
C GLY A 447 29.81 -14.08 -10.62
N ARG A 448 28.73 -13.26 -10.52
CA ARG A 448 28.28 -12.33 -11.58
C ARG A 448 29.22 -11.13 -11.73
N SER A 449 29.17 -10.49 -12.90
CA SER A 449 29.71 -9.14 -13.11
C SER A 449 28.79 -8.07 -12.48
N PRO A 450 29.22 -6.83 -12.33
CA PRO A 450 28.38 -5.74 -11.78
C PRO A 450 27.06 -5.55 -12.54
N GLU A 451 27.03 -5.69 -13.85
CA GLU A 451 25.86 -5.47 -14.70
C GLU A 451 24.95 -6.70 -14.88
N ASP A 452 25.40 -7.89 -14.44
CA ASP A 452 24.67 -9.14 -14.69
C ASP A 452 23.42 -9.25 -13.82
N ILE A 453 22.37 -9.83 -14.43
CA ILE A 453 21.11 -10.16 -13.77
C ILE A 453 21.08 -11.64 -13.44
N ARG A 454 20.49 -12.02 -12.30
CA ARG A 454 20.28 -13.42 -11.93
C ARG A 454 19.39 -14.13 -12.94
N PRO A 455 19.54 -15.45 -13.13
CA PRO A 455 18.67 -16.25 -13.99
C PRO A 455 17.19 -16.07 -13.59
N ILE A 456 16.32 -15.90 -14.60
CA ILE A 456 14.89 -15.72 -14.40
C ILE A 456 14.15 -16.93 -14.95
N THR A 457 13.16 -17.40 -14.19
CA THR A 457 12.17 -18.39 -14.65
C THR A 457 10.79 -17.94 -14.16
N SER A 458 9.76 -18.11 -14.99
CA SER A 458 8.39 -17.76 -14.67
C SER A 458 7.42 -18.82 -15.16
N ILE A 459 6.34 -19.00 -14.41
CA ILE A 459 5.27 -19.98 -14.63
C ILE A 459 3.94 -19.30 -14.34
N CYS A 460 3.02 -19.29 -15.31
CA CYS A 460 1.65 -18.81 -15.11
C CYS A 460 0.65 -19.97 -14.96
N GLY A 461 -0.54 -19.68 -14.44
CA GLY A 461 -1.63 -20.67 -14.30
C GLY A 461 -1.36 -21.76 -13.27
N LEU A 462 -0.50 -21.52 -12.28
CA LEU A 462 -0.10 -22.50 -11.26
C LEU A 462 -1.25 -22.89 -10.34
N LEU A 463 -2.17 -21.97 -10.04
CA LEU A 463 -3.26 -22.15 -9.08
C LEU A 463 -4.60 -22.24 -9.81
N PRO A 464 -5.18 -23.44 -9.97
CA PRO A 464 -6.32 -23.66 -10.89
C PRO A 464 -7.64 -23.03 -10.44
N ARG A 465 -7.75 -22.57 -9.21
CA ARG A 465 -8.95 -21.90 -8.66
C ARG A 465 -8.81 -20.39 -8.57
N ALA A 466 -7.60 -19.88 -8.65
CA ALA A 466 -7.34 -18.44 -8.70
C ALA A 466 -7.84 -17.84 -10.02
N HIS A 467 -8.08 -16.55 -10.06
CA HIS A 467 -8.47 -15.87 -11.30
C HIS A 467 -7.27 -15.67 -12.22
N GLY A 468 -6.07 -15.44 -11.65
CA GLY A 468 -4.79 -15.50 -12.30
C GLY A 468 -3.70 -15.81 -11.28
N SER A 469 -2.61 -16.42 -11.70
CA SER A 469 -1.48 -16.74 -10.82
C SER A 469 -0.18 -16.85 -11.59
N ALA A 470 0.89 -16.33 -11.01
CA ALA A 470 2.24 -16.44 -11.55
C ALA A 470 3.26 -16.72 -10.46
N LEU A 471 4.18 -17.63 -10.73
CA LEU A 471 5.39 -17.84 -9.95
C LEU A 471 6.55 -17.24 -10.70
N PHE A 472 7.11 -16.17 -10.18
CA PHE A 472 8.27 -15.49 -10.71
C PHE A 472 9.48 -15.78 -9.84
N THR A 473 10.54 -16.31 -10.44
CA THR A 473 11.79 -16.66 -9.75
C THR A 473 12.97 -15.96 -10.40
N ARG A 474 13.77 -15.27 -9.61
CA ARG A 474 14.99 -14.59 -10.02
C ARG A 474 16.14 -15.03 -9.10
N GLY A 475 16.95 -15.98 -9.56
CA GLY A 475 17.95 -16.65 -8.73
C GLY A 475 17.31 -17.29 -7.49
N GLU A 476 17.75 -16.88 -6.30
CA GLU A 476 17.22 -17.32 -5.00
C GLU A 476 16.16 -16.31 -4.44
N THR A 477 15.37 -15.66 -5.31
CA THR A 477 14.26 -14.81 -4.92
C THR A 477 13.02 -15.21 -5.71
N GLN A 478 11.93 -15.56 -5.01
CA GLN A 478 10.74 -16.10 -5.62
C GLN A 478 9.47 -15.45 -5.06
N SER A 479 8.60 -14.99 -5.95
CA SER A 479 7.29 -14.40 -5.66
C SER A 479 6.19 -15.23 -6.28
N LEU A 480 5.26 -15.70 -5.48
CA LEU A 480 3.98 -16.27 -5.91
C LEU A 480 2.93 -15.16 -5.88
N ALA A 481 2.58 -14.66 -7.06
CA ALA A 481 1.57 -13.65 -7.25
C ALA A 481 0.23 -14.27 -7.64
N VAL A 482 -0.86 -13.83 -6.99
CA VAL A 482 -2.22 -14.33 -7.20
C VAL A 482 -3.16 -13.15 -7.41
N VAL A 483 -4.01 -13.23 -8.43
CA VAL A 483 -4.98 -12.19 -8.76
C VAL A 483 -6.39 -12.66 -8.42
N THR A 484 -7.15 -11.78 -7.78
CA THR A 484 -8.58 -11.94 -7.53
C THR A 484 -9.33 -10.76 -8.15
N LEU A 485 -10.32 -11.05 -8.98
CA LEU A 485 -11.22 -10.09 -9.60
C LEU A 485 -12.57 -10.12 -8.86
N GLY A 486 -13.13 -8.95 -8.61
CA GLY A 486 -14.40 -8.84 -7.90
C GLY A 486 -15.21 -7.61 -8.31
N ASP A 487 -16.32 -7.41 -7.63
CA ASP A 487 -17.19 -6.25 -7.79
C ASP A 487 -16.76 -5.08 -6.89
N LYS A 488 -17.52 -4.00 -6.92
CA LYS A 488 -17.29 -2.79 -6.09
C LYS A 488 -17.32 -3.08 -4.58
N GLN A 489 -18.04 -4.12 -4.11
CA GLN A 489 -18.10 -4.46 -2.69
C GLN A 489 -16.76 -5.00 -2.17
N MET A 490 -15.91 -5.52 -3.07
CA MET A 490 -14.57 -5.99 -2.76
C MET A 490 -13.53 -4.86 -2.76
N ALA A 491 -13.91 -3.63 -3.13
CA ALA A 491 -13.01 -2.48 -3.12
C ALA A 491 -12.53 -2.15 -1.71
N GLN A 492 -11.27 -1.77 -1.58
CA GLN A 492 -10.68 -1.38 -0.31
C GLN A 492 -11.20 -0.01 0.10
N LYS A 493 -11.86 0.07 1.26
CA LYS A 493 -12.28 1.34 1.84
C LYS A 493 -11.09 2.00 2.52
N LEU A 494 -10.78 3.22 2.12
CA LEU A 494 -9.76 4.07 2.75
C LEU A 494 -10.43 4.98 3.78
N ASP A 495 -9.80 5.12 4.95
CA ASP A 495 -10.23 6.03 6.02
C ASP A 495 -9.13 7.08 6.23
N ASN A 496 -9.02 8.01 5.27
CA ASN A 496 -8.01 9.05 5.23
C ASN A 496 -8.46 10.32 5.95
N LEU A 497 -7.50 11.21 6.24
CA LEU A 497 -7.79 12.51 6.84
C LEU A 497 -8.54 13.43 5.87
N ALA A 498 -8.22 13.34 4.57
CA ALA A 498 -8.79 14.18 3.51
C ALA A 498 -10.22 13.76 3.11
N SER A 499 -10.49 12.47 2.95
CA SER A 499 -11.77 11.98 2.42
C SER A 499 -12.63 11.30 3.48
N VAL A 500 -13.97 11.39 3.32
CA VAL A 500 -14.92 10.75 4.24
C VAL A 500 -15.15 9.30 3.85
N GLU A 501 -15.19 9.00 2.56
CA GLU A 501 -15.37 7.66 2.00
C GLU A 501 -14.67 7.58 0.65
N GLU A 502 -13.55 6.93 0.62
CA GLU A 502 -12.81 6.66 -0.61
C GLU A 502 -12.66 5.16 -0.77
N PHE A 503 -12.88 4.67 -1.99
CA PHE A 503 -12.79 3.25 -2.34
C PHE A 503 -11.72 3.05 -3.40
N LYS A 504 -10.73 2.24 -3.06
CA LYS A 504 -9.66 1.86 -3.97
C LYS A 504 -10.00 0.56 -4.68
N ARG A 505 -10.12 0.59 -6.02
CA ARG A 505 -10.45 -0.59 -6.83
C ARG A 505 -9.27 -1.51 -7.10
N PHE A 506 -8.03 -0.99 -7.01
CA PHE A 506 -6.81 -1.78 -7.13
C PHE A 506 -6.01 -1.72 -5.84
N TYR A 507 -5.60 -2.87 -5.32
CA TYR A 507 -4.75 -2.95 -4.14
C TYR A 507 -3.92 -4.23 -4.13
N LEU A 508 -2.73 -4.13 -3.52
CA LEU A 508 -1.77 -5.23 -3.46
C LEU A 508 -1.43 -5.58 -2.02
N GLN A 509 -1.60 -6.84 -1.66
CA GLN A 509 -1.14 -7.39 -0.39
C GLN A 509 0.17 -8.12 -0.58
N TYR A 510 1.20 -7.69 0.13
CA TYR A 510 2.51 -8.31 0.15
C TYR A 510 2.72 -9.08 1.46
N SER A 511 3.24 -10.31 1.37
CA SER A 511 3.52 -11.18 2.51
C SER A 511 4.95 -11.72 2.44
N PHE A 512 5.68 -11.54 3.54
CA PHE A 512 7.06 -11.99 3.69
C PHE A 512 7.20 -12.92 4.90
N PRO A 513 6.83 -14.20 4.78
CA PRO A 513 6.92 -15.14 5.89
C PRO A 513 8.40 -15.45 6.24
N PRO A 514 8.73 -15.75 7.51
CA PRO A 514 10.08 -16.10 7.95
C PRO A 514 10.69 -17.28 7.17
N SER A 515 9.85 -18.20 6.70
CA SER A 515 10.28 -19.33 5.85
C SER A 515 10.94 -18.92 4.55
N SER A 516 10.66 -17.70 4.03
CA SER A 516 11.29 -17.17 2.80
C SER A 516 12.79 -16.96 2.93
N VAL A 517 13.29 -16.82 4.15
CA VAL A 517 14.73 -16.71 4.46
C VAL A 517 15.27 -17.91 5.25
N GLY A 518 14.44 -18.96 5.42
CA GLY A 518 14.81 -20.18 6.14
C GLY A 518 14.90 -19.98 7.65
N GLU A 519 14.10 -19.12 8.22
CA GLU A 519 14.07 -18.79 9.65
C GLU A 519 12.74 -19.16 10.30
N VAL A 520 12.76 -19.28 11.62
CA VAL A 520 11.56 -19.44 12.45
C VAL A 520 11.23 -18.08 13.05
N GLY A 521 10.01 -17.60 12.83
CA GLY A 521 9.58 -16.30 13.34
C GLY A 521 8.09 -16.26 13.65
N ARG A 522 7.66 -15.17 14.29
CA ARG A 522 6.24 -14.95 14.60
C ARG A 522 5.51 -14.48 13.35
N MET A 523 4.35 -15.08 13.09
CA MET A 523 3.37 -14.57 12.11
C MET A 523 2.37 -13.67 12.84
N GLY A 524 2.14 -12.48 12.32
CA GLY A 524 1.24 -11.48 12.92
C GLY A 524 0.69 -10.51 11.90
N ALA A 525 0.35 -9.29 12.33
CA ALA A 525 0.00 -8.19 11.43
C ALA A 525 1.19 -7.84 10.53
N PRO A 526 0.93 -7.32 9.31
CA PRO A 526 2.00 -6.91 8.40
C PRO A 526 2.99 -5.95 9.07
N SER A 527 4.27 -6.20 8.91
CA SER A 527 5.34 -5.33 9.38
C SER A 527 5.39 -4.04 8.57
N ARG A 528 6.04 -2.99 9.11
CA ARG A 528 6.28 -1.73 8.36
C ARG A 528 6.99 -1.98 7.02
N ARG A 529 7.87 -2.99 6.96
CA ARG A 529 8.58 -3.38 5.75
C ARG A 529 7.62 -4.00 4.73
N GLU A 530 6.72 -4.87 5.17
CA GLU A 530 5.73 -5.52 4.29
C GLU A 530 4.77 -4.50 3.67
N ILE A 531 4.27 -3.55 4.47
CA ILE A 531 3.41 -2.46 3.98
C ILE A 531 4.17 -1.64 2.93
N GLY A 532 5.41 -1.19 3.21
CA GLY A 532 6.19 -0.40 2.27
C GLY A 532 6.54 -1.13 0.97
N HIS A 533 6.86 -2.43 1.03
CA HIS A 533 7.13 -3.24 -0.17
C HIS A 533 5.85 -3.50 -0.98
N GLY A 534 4.72 -3.70 -0.31
CA GLY A 534 3.41 -3.86 -0.94
C GLY A 534 3.00 -2.61 -1.68
N THR A 535 3.09 -1.45 -1.06
CA THR A 535 2.76 -0.16 -1.66
C THR A 535 3.64 0.16 -2.86
N LEU A 536 4.96 -0.12 -2.78
CA LEU A 536 5.86 0.08 -3.93
C LEU A 536 5.45 -0.80 -5.12
N ALA A 537 5.13 -2.07 -4.89
CA ALA A 537 4.68 -2.96 -5.97
C ALA A 537 3.30 -2.56 -6.51
N GLU A 538 2.39 -2.10 -5.65
CA GLU A 538 1.07 -1.60 -6.02
C GLU A 538 1.17 -0.37 -6.92
N ARG A 539 1.90 0.67 -6.49
CA ARG A 539 2.16 1.90 -7.26
C ARG A 539 2.87 1.62 -8.59
N SER A 540 3.72 0.58 -8.63
CA SER A 540 4.37 0.16 -9.88
C SER A 540 3.38 -0.39 -10.90
N LEU A 541 2.37 -1.15 -10.45
CA LEU A 541 1.41 -1.85 -11.30
C LEU A 541 0.17 -1.01 -11.65
N GLU A 542 -0.14 0.02 -10.87
CA GLU A 542 -1.34 0.84 -11.04
C GLU A 542 -1.43 1.53 -12.42
N PRO A 543 -0.35 2.13 -12.98
CA PRO A 543 -0.40 2.82 -14.27
C PRO A 543 -0.70 1.93 -15.46
N ILE A 544 -0.39 0.62 -15.38
CA ILE A 544 -0.62 -0.33 -16.48
C ILE A 544 -2.05 -0.87 -16.55
N LEU A 545 -2.88 -0.58 -15.54
CA LEU A 545 -4.24 -1.09 -15.48
C LEU A 545 -5.17 -0.35 -16.45
N PRO A 546 -6.18 -1.03 -16.97
CA PRO A 546 -7.22 -0.41 -17.79
C PRO A 546 -8.11 0.54 -16.97
N ALA A 547 -8.77 1.47 -17.63
CA ALA A 547 -9.78 2.34 -17.02
C ALA A 547 -10.98 1.52 -16.48
N GLU A 548 -11.75 2.11 -15.56
CA GLU A 548 -12.90 1.43 -14.94
C GLU A 548 -14.01 1.13 -15.94
N ASP A 549 -14.17 1.96 -16.95
CA ASP A 549 -15.18 1.79 -18.02
C ASP A 549 -14.82 0.63 -18.95
N GLU A 550 -13.52 0.38 -19.19
CA GLU A 550 -13.03 -0.71 -20.02
C GLU A 550 -13.02 -2.05 -19.26
N PHE A 551 -12.68 -2.01 -17.97
CA PHE A 551 -12.56 -3.20 -17.14
C PHE A 551 -13.12 -2.94 -15.73
N PRO A 552 -14.43 -3.14 -15.51
CA PRO A 552 -15.15 -2.68 -14.31
C PRO A 552 -14.94 -3.56 -13.07
N TYR A 553 -13.80 -4.17 -12.93
CA TYR A 553 -13.47 -5.05 -11.81
C TYR A 553 -12.68 -4.32 -10.72
N THR A 554 -12.95 -4.67 -9.50
CA THR A 554 -12.01 -4.52 -8.40
C THR A 554 -10.94 -5.58 -8.53
N ILE A 555 -9.68 -5.17 -8.50
CA ILE A 555 -8.52 -6.03 -8.73
C ILE A 555 -7.70 -6.11 -7.45
N ARG A 556 -7.57 -7.30 -6.88
CA ARG A 556 -6.66 -7.57 -5.76
C ARG A 556 -5.51 -8.44 -6.24
N VAL A 557 -4.29 -7.98 -6.00
CA VAL A 557 -3.08 -8.79 -6.17
C VAL A 557 -2.57 -9.20 -4.79
N GLU A 558 -2.24 -10.47 -4.62
CA GLU A 558 -1.57 -10.99 -3.44
C GLU A 558 -0.22 -11.57 -3.84
N SER A 559 0.85 -11.01 -3.29
CA SER A 559 2.23 -11.49 -3.52
C SER A 559 2.79 -12.12 -2.26
N THR A 560 2.99 -13.42 -2.29
CA THR A 560 3.64 -14.17 -1.21
C THR A 560 5.06 -14.52 -1.62
N ILE A 561 6.03 -14.07 -0.83
CA ILE A 561 7.44 -14.35 -1.05
C ILE A 561 7.76 -15.72 -0.46
N THR A 562 8.11 -16.65 -1.32
CA THR A 562 8.44 -18.04 -0.95
C THR A 562 9.92 -18.26 -0.74
N GLU A 563 10.78 -17.44 -1.40
CA GLU A 563 12.22 -17.43 -1.24
C GLU A 563 12.77 -16.01 -1.43
N SER A 564 13.79 -15.61 -0.66
CA SER A 564 14.37 -14.26 -0.77
C SER A 564 15.87 -14.21 -0.57
N ASN A 565 16.55 -13.66 -1.57
CA ASN A 565 17.94 -13.23 -1.54
C ASN A 565 18.10 -11.86 -2.23
N GLY A 566 17.39 -10.85 -1.74
CA GLY A 566 17.42 -9.46 -2.23
C GLY A 566 16.29 -9.12 -3.20
N SER A 567 15.75 -7.94 -3.02
CA SER A 567 14.68 -7.27 -3.80
C SER A 567 13.45 -8.10 -4.13
N SER A 568 12.77 -8.58 -3.10
CA SER A 568 11.51 -9.31 -3.23
C SER A 568 10.35 -8.42 -3.71
N SER A 569 10.37 -7.11 -3.42
CA SER A 569 9.35 -6.16 -3.95
C SER A 569 9.38 -6.07 -5.47
N MET A 570 10.57 -6.06 -6.08
CA MET A 570 10.72 -6.04 -7.53
C MET A 570 10.37 -7.39 -8.18
N ALA A 571 10.56 -8.49 -7.48
CA ALA A 571 10.02 -9.79 -7.89
C ALA A 571 8.48 -9.81 -7.84
N SER A 572 7.88 -9.11 -6.88
CA SER A 572 6.41 -8.93 -6.79
C SER A 572 5.85 -8.09 -7.94
N VAL A 573 6.57 -7.07 -8.41
CA VAL A 573 6.20 -6.30 -9.61
C VAL A 573 6.15 -7.20 -10.84
N CYS A 574 7.23 -7.96 -11.10
CA CYS A 574 7.30 -8.87 -12.24
C CYS A 574 6.25 -9.98 -12.16
N GLY A 575 6.12 -10.64 -11.00
CA GLY A 575 5.13 -11.69 -10.76
C GLY A 575 3.70 -11.17 -10.82
N GLY A 576 3.44 -9.98 -10.28
CA GLY A 576 2.13 -9.31 -10.33
C GLY A 576 1.71 -8.96 -11.75
N CYS A 577 2.64 -8.43 -12.57
CA CYS A 577 2.40 -8.14 -13.98
C CYS A 577 2.00 -9.41 -14.75
N LEU A 578 2.73 -10.52 -14.57
CA LEU A 578 2.40 -11.80 -15.19
C LEU A 578 1.06 -12.38 -14.69
N ALA A 579 0.78 -12.29 -13.39
CA ALA A 579 -0.45 -12.79 -12.80
C ALA A 579 -1.68 -11.99 -13.26
N LEU A 580 -1.55 -10.68 -13.45
CA LEU A 580 -2.60 -9.84 -14.03
C LEU A 580 -2.91 -10.23 -15.47
N GLN A 581 -1.87 -10.50 -16.28
CA GLN A 581 -2.04 -11.02 -17.64
C GLN A 581 -2.72 -12.39 -17.63
N ASP A 582 -2.33 -13.29 -16.71
CA ASP A 582 -2.94 -14.61 -16.56
C ASP A 582 -4.41 -14.54 -16.14
N ALA A 583 -4.79 -13.50 -15.37
CA ALA A 583 -6.18 -13.23 -15.00
C ALA A 583 -7.05 -12.67 -16.15
N GLY A 584 -6.43 -12.35 -17.31
CA GLY A 584 -7.13 -11.74 -18.45
C GLY A 584 -7.41 -10.25 -18.27
N VAL A 585 -6.66 -9.55 -17.41
CA VAL A 585 -6.74 -8.08 -17.31
C VAL A 585 -6.07 -7.48 -18.55
N PRO A 586 -6.75 -6.62 -19.33
CA PRO A 586 -6.19 -6.00 -20.52
C PRO A 586 -5.21 -4.89 -20.13
N LEU A 587 -3.97 -5.27 -19.81
CA LEU A 587 -2.92 -4.34 -19.41
C LEU A 587 -2.49 -3.46 -20.59
N LYS A 588 -2.22 -2.17 -20.34
CA LYS A 588 -1.67 -1.23 -21.34
C LYS A 588 -0.32 -1.71 -21.88
N CYS A 589 0.54 -2.19 -21.00
CA CYS A 589 1.86 -2.76 -21.33
C CYS A 589 2.38 -3.68 -20.24
N SER A 590 3.49 -4.36 -20.47
CA SER A 590 4.21 -5.13 -19.45
C SER A 590 5.27 -4.26 -18.79
N ILE A 591 5.45 -4.43 -17.47
CA ILE A 591 6.51 -3.76 -16.72
C ILE A 591 7.38 -4.75 -15.97
N ALA A 592 8.61 -4.34 -15.68
CA ALA A 592 9.55 -5.08 -14.85
C ALA A 592 10.12 -4.20 -13.75
N GLY A 593 10.55 -4.84 -12.66
CA GLY A 593 11.21 -4.20 -11.54
C GLY A 593 12.63 -4.70 -11.32
N ILE A 594 13.57 -3.79 -11.06
CA ILE A 594 14.98 -4.08 -10.78
C ILE A 594 15.44 -3.35 -9.52
N ALA A 595 16.42 -3.92 -8.81
CA ALA A 595 17.11 -3.25 -7.71
C ALA A 595 18.56 -3.05 -8.05
N MET A 596 19.01 -1.81 -7.94
CA MET A 596 20.37 -1.37 -8.16
C MET A 596 21.06 -1.17 -6.81
N GLY A 597 22.37 -1.41 -6.77
CA GLY A 597 23.21 -1.11 -5.64
C GLY A 597 24.37 -0.22 -6.02
N LEU A 598 25.10 0.24 -5.02
CA LEU A 598 26.25 1.12 -5.22
C LEU A 598 27.38 0.76 -4.25
N VAL A 599 28.60 0.81 -4.72
CA VAL A 599 29.83 0.80 -3.92
C VAL A 599 30.55 2.12 -4.19
N LEU A 600 30.57 2.99 -3.20
CA LEU A 600 31.34 4.23 -3.21
C LEU A 600 32.77 3.98 -2.76
N ASP A 601 33.62 4.99 -2.89
CA ASP A 601 35.03 5.01 -2.43
C ASP A 601 35.82 3.79 -2.95
N THR A 602 35.60 3.45 -4.22
CA THR A 602 36.25 2.31 -4.87
C THR A 602 37.77 2.44 -4.82
N HIS A 603 38.31 3.65 -4.71
CA HIS A 603 39.75 3.91 -4.56
C HIS A 603 40.31 3.27 -3.28
N GLU A 604 39.58 3.25 -2.17
CA GLU A 604 39.95 2.57 -0.92
C GLU A 604 40.22 1.06 -1.15
N PHE A 605 39.51 0.47 -2.11
CA PHE A 605 39.60 -0.97 -2.43
C PHE A 605 40.47 -1.28 -3.66
N GLY A 606 41.28 -0.35 -4.12
CA GLY A 606 42.16 -0.54 -5.28
C GLY A 606 41.54 -0.26 -6.63
N GLY A 607 40.31 0.37 -6.68
CA GLY A 607 39.69 0.87 -7.90
C GLY A 607 40.22 2.24 -8.30
N ASP A 608 39.64 2.82 -9.36
CA ASP A 608 40.03 4.13 -9.91
C ASP A 608 39.34 5.32 -9.23
N GLY A 609 38.55 5.08 -8.19
CA GLY A 609 37.74 6.07 -7.51
C GLY A 609 36.37 6.31 -8.14
N THR A 610 36.04 5.65 -9.27
CA THR A 610 34.72 5.74 -9.89
C THR A 610 33.74 4.91 -9.10
N PRO A 611 32.57 5.46 -8.70
CA PRO A 611 31.50 4.72 -8.03
C PRO A 611 31.06 3.51 -8.87
N LEU A 612 30.96 2.33 -8.26
CA LEU A 612 30.57 1.10 -8.96
C LEU A 612 29.10 0.78 -8.72
N ILE A 613 28.30 0.76 -9.79
CA ILE A 613 26.88 0.45 -9.77
C ILE A 613 26.65 -1.04 -10.04
N LEU A 614 25.77 -1.67 -9.24
CA LEU A 614 25.45 -3.10 -9.32
C LEU A 614 24.00 -3.30 -9.75
N SER A 615 23.77 -4.08 -10.81
CA SER A 615 22.45 -4.49 -11.25
C SER A 615 21.94 -5.70 -10.46
N ASP A 616 20.65 -5.72 -10.13
CA ASP A 616 19.98 -6.85 -9.48
C ASP A 616 20.72 -7.38 -8.25
N ILE A 617 20.80 -6.54 -7.21
CA ILE A 617 21.55 -6.83 -5.99
C ILE A 617 20.95 -7.97 -5.18
N THR A 618 21.84 -8.72 -4.54
CA THR A 618 21.53 -9.74 -3.56
C THR A 618 21.37 -9.13 -2.17
N GLY A 619 20.80 -9.89 -1.21
CA GLY A 619 20.65 -9.40 0.17
C GLY A 619 21.95 -9.09 0.89
N ALA A 620 23.07 -9.71 0.52
CA ALA A 620 24.40 -9.40 1.06
C ALA A 620 24.92 -8.07 0.51
N GLU A 621 24.72 -7.80 -0.77
CA GLU A 621 25.10 -6.56 -1.43
C GLU A 621 24.20 -5.39 -0.98
N ASP A 622 22.91 -5.64 -0.75
CA ASP A 622 22.03 -4.68 -0.08
C ASP A 622 22.55 -4.33 1.32
N ALA A 623 22.94 -5.32 2.13
CA ALA A 623 23.41 -5.08 3.50
C ALA A 623 24.77 -4.35 3.56
N SER A 624 25.67 -4.62 2.62
CA SER A 624 27.06 -4.12 2.61
C SER A 624 27.28 -2.93 1.67
N GLY A 625 26.36 -2.66 0.75
CA GLY A 625 26.44 -1.56 -0.21
C GLY A 625 25.95 -0.22 0.38
N ASP A 626 26.16 0.85 -0.36
CA ASP A 626 25.87 2.22 0.03
C ASP A 626 24.49 2.70 -0.41
N MET A 627 23.87 2.02 -1.37
CA MET A 627 22.56 2.35 -1.95
C MET A 627 21.73 1.09 -2.21
N ASP A 628 20.43 1.16 -1.97
CA ASP A 628 19.40 0.25 -2.48
C ASP A 628 18.40 1.08 -3.31
N PHE A 629 18.51 0.99 -4.64
CA PHE A 629 17.69 1.74 -5.56
C PHE A 629 16.80 0.81 -6.38
N LYS A 630 15.50 0.86 -6.14
CA LYS A 630 14.48 0.07 -6.81
C LYS A 630 13.79 0.90 -7.87
N VAL A 631 13.71 0.39 -9.09
CA VAL A 631 13.07 1.06 -10.23
C VAL A 631 12.16 0.08 -10.96
N ALA A 632 10.91 0.46 -11.17
CA ALA A 632 9.93 -0.30 -11.95
C ALA A 632 9.49 0.51 -13.17
N GLY A 633 9.15 -0.17 -14.27
CA GLY A 633 8.69 0.44 -15.50
C GLY A 633 8.90 -0.46 -16.71
N ASN A 634 8.69 0.11 -17.88
CA ASN A 634 8.94 -0.55 -19.18
C ASN A 634 10.18 0.06 -19.88
N GLU A 635 10.23 -0.06 -21.22
CA GLU A 635 11.29 0.53 -22.05
C GLU A 635 11.13 2.05 -22.22
N ASP A 636 9.89 2.55 -22.16
CA ASP A 636 9.53 3.93 -22.45
C ASP A 636 9.65 4.84 -21.22
N GLY A 637 9.45 4.29 -20.01
CA GLY A 637 9.50 5.10 -18.81
C GLY A 637 9.36 4.32 -17.51
N ILE A 638 9.46 5.08 -16.43
CA ILE A 638 9.37 4.62 -15.05
C ILE A 638 7.93 4.71 -14.58
N THR A 639 7.48 3.73 -13.78
CA THR A 639 6.18 3.76 -13.10
C THR A 639 6.30 3.96 -11.59
N ALA A 640 7.35 3.42 -10.96
CA ALA A 640 7.62 3.66 -9.55
C ALA A 640 9.10 3.50 -9.24
N PHE A 641 9.54 4.17 -8.21
CA PHE A 641 10.93 4.16 -7.75
C PHE A 641 11.03 4.35 -6.24
N GLN A 642 12.09 3.76 -5.65
CA GLN A 642 12.42 3.93 -4.24
C GLN A 642 13.92 3.78 -4.06
N MET A 643 14.57 4.77 -3.43
CA MET A 643 15.99 4.75 -3.12
C MET A 643 16.22 4.96 -1.62
N ASP A 644 17.05 4.11 -1.05
CA ASP A 644 17.55 4.17 0.30
C ASP A 644 19.07 4.29 0.26
N ILE A 645 19.61 5.35 0.87
CA ILE A 645 21.04 5.60 0.99
C ILE A 645 21.49 5.27 2.42
N LYS A 646 22.64 4.62 2.56
CA LYS A 646 23.21 4.19 3.85
C LYS A 646 24.47 4.97 4.25
N VAL A 647 24.89 5.88 3.41
CA VAL A 647 26.02 6.80 3.59
C VAL A 647 25.51 8.25 3.61
N VAL A 648 26.39 9.22 3.69
CA VAL A 648 26.02 10.65 3.82
C VAL A 648 25.27 11.21 2.61
N GLY A 649 25.14 10.42 1.52
CA GLY A 649 24.34 10.73 0.37
C GLY A 649 25.05 10.48 -0.96
N ILE A 650 24.31 10.63 -2.07
CA ILE A 650 24.81 10.47 -3.44
C ILE A 650 24.58 11.75 -4.25
N THR A 651 25.33 11.87 -5.35
CA THR A 651 25.23 12.97 -6.30
C THR A 651 24.34 12.61 -7.48
N LEU A 652 23.82 13.61 -8.18
CA LEU A 652 22.99 13.42 -9.37
C LEU A 652 23.64 12.64 -10.51
N PRO A 653 24.94 12.84 -10.85
CA PRO A 653 25.59 12.03 -11.88
C PRO A 653 25.57 10.52 -11.59
N VAL A 654 25.85 10.12 -10.35
CA VAL A 654 25.78 8.72 -9.92
C VAL A 654 24.35 8.16 -10.04
N MET A 655 23.34 8.97 -9.67
CA MET A 655 21.94 8.59 -9.83
C MET A 655 21.56 8.44 -11.31
N GLN A 656 22.04 9.33 -12.19
CA GLN A 656 21.81 9.25 -13.63
C GLN A 656 22.34 7.94 -14.20
N GLU A 657 23.58 7.58 -13.87
CA GLU A 657 24.18 6.33 -14.32
C GLU A 657 23.41 5.11 -13.80
N ALA A 658 23.01 5.13 -12.53
CA ALA A 658 22.19 4.07 -11.94
C ALA A 658 20.81 3.92 -12.64
N LEU A 659 20.17 5.02 -13.02
CA LEU A 659 18.90 4.99 -13.77
C LEU A 659 19.06 4.42 -15.17
N LEU A 660 20.11 4.81 -15.90
CA LEU A 660 20.39 4.30 -17.23
C LEU A 660 20.68 2.78 -17.19
N GLN A 661 21.52 2.35 -16.25
CA GLN A 661 21.79 0.92 -16.05
C GLN A 661 20.54 0.14 -15.60
N ALA A 662 19.66 0.76 -14.80
CA ALA A 662 18.38 0.18 -14.40
C ALA A 662 17.44 0.02 -15.59
N ARG A 663 17.42 0.95 -16.56
CA ARG A 663 16.64 0.86 -17.80
C ARG A 663 17.06 -0.36 -18.61
N ASP A 664 18.36 -0.55 -18.81
CA ASP A 664 18.89 -1.71 -19.52
C ASP A 664 18.58 -3.03 -18.79
N GLY A 665 18.65 -3.00 -17.46
CA GLY A 665 18.26 -4.12 -16.61
C GLY A 665 16.79 -4.48 -16.75
N ARG A 666 15.87 -3.50 -16.72
CA ARG A 666 14.43 -3.71 -16.92
C ARG A 666 14.13 -4.32 -18.30
N ARG A 667 14.78 -3.82 -19.36
CA ARG A 667 14.66 -4.36 -20.73
C ARG A 667 15.04 -5.83 -20.77
N ARG A 668 16.17 -6.23 -20.15
CA ARG A 668 16.59 -7.63 -20.07
C ARG A 668 15.59 -8.49 -19.29
N ILE A 669 15.05 -7.98 -18.16
CA ILE A 669 14.06 -8.70 -17.35
C ILE A 669 12.76 -8.89 -18.13
N LEU A 670 12.26 -7.88 -18.84
CA LEU A 670 11.07 -7.97 -19.70
C LEU A 670 11.25 -9.05 -20.78
N ALA A 671 12.43 -9.10 -21.42
CA ALA A 671 12.73 -10.13 -22.41
C ALA A 671 12.71 -11.56 -21.83
N GLU A 672 13.13 -11.75 -20.58
CA GLU A 672 13.01 -13.05 -19.89
C GLU A 672 11.57 -13.35 -19.44
N MET A 673 10.81 -12.34 -19.02
CA MET A 673 9.38 -12.52 -18.67
C MET A 673 8.55 -12.97 -19.89
N MET A 674 8.87 -12.52 -21.09
CA MET A 674 8.21 -12.97 -22.33
C MET A 674 8.44 -14.46 -22.63
N LYS A 675 9.47 -15.09 -22.05
CA LYS A 675 9.75 -16.53 -22.17
C LYS A 675 9.01 -17.38 -21.14
N CYS A 676 8.03 -16.81 -20.43
CA CYS A 676 7.23 -17.49 -19.42
C CYS A 676 6.64 -18.82 -19.96
N SER A 677 6.78 -19.91 -19.20
CA SER A 677 6.30 -21.22 -19.63
C SER A 677 5.72 -22.01 -18.44
N PRO A 678 4.42 -22.34 -18.46
CA PRO A 678 3.41 -21.93 -19.44
C PRO A 678 3.16 -20.41 -19.46
N PRO A 679 2.78 -19.85 -20.61
CA PRO A 679 2.52 -18.42 -20.76
C PRO A 679 1.21 -18.01 -20.08
N PRO A 680 0.97 -16.70 -19.82
CA PRO A 680 -0.29 -16.22 -19.27
C PRO A 680 -1.45 -16.53 -20.22
N THR A 681 -2.59 -16.87 -19.64
CA THR A 681 -3.81 -17.31 -20.34
C THR A 681 -4.45 -16.17 -21.15
N LYS A 682 -4.31 -14.93 -20.69
CA LYS A 682 -4.89 -13.70 -21.29
C LYS A 682 -6.42 -13.76 -21.49
N SER A 683 -7.10 -14.56 -20.71
CA SER A 683 -8.55 -14.68 -20.71
C SER A 683 -9.09 -14.75 -19.30
N LEU A 684 -10.31 -14.25 -19.11
CA LEU A 684 -10.95 -14.31 -17.80
C LEU A 684 -11.10 -15.76 -17.34
N SER A 685 -10.74 -16.00 -16.08
CA SER A 685 -10.95 -17.29 -15.44
C SER A 685 -12.45 -17.62 -15.38
N LYS A 686 -12.80 -18.88 -15.60
CA LYS A 686 -14.17 -19.38 -15.44
C LYS A 686 -14.72 -19.23 -14.01
N TYR A 687 -13.87 -18.90 -13.05
CA TYR A 687 -14.23 -18.65 -11.66
C TYR A 687 -14.35 -17.16 -11.33
N ALA A 688 -13.93 -16.28 -12.23
CA ALA A 688 -14.11 -14.84 -12.09
C ALA A 688 -15.59 -14.49 -12.29
N PRO A 689 -16.14 -13.53 -11.53
CA PRO A 689 -17.49 -13.06 -11.73
C PRO A 689 -17.62 -12.38 -13.10
N LEU A 690 -18.77 -12.55 -13.74
CA LEU A 690 -19.12 -11.85 -14.98
C LEU A 690 -19.74 -10.51 -14.61
N ILE A 691 -19.12 -9.41 -15.02
CA ILE A 691 -19.64 -8.06 -14.78
C ILE A 691 -20.11 -7.47 -16.12
N HIS A 692 -21.36 -7.05 -16.18
CA HIS A 692 -21.96 -6.39 -17.34
C HIS A 692 -22.41 -4.99 -16.98
N ILE A 693 -21.99 -4.01 -17.78
CA ILE A 693 -22.43 -2.62 -17.66
C ILE A 693 -23.52 -2.36 -18.66
N MET A 694 -24.64 -1.81 -18.20
CA MET A 694 -25.68 -1.30 -19.07
C MET A 694 -26.05 0.13 -18.70
N LYS A 695 -26.36 0.95 -19.72
CA LYS A 695 -26.76 2.33 -19.54
C LYS A 695 -28.29 2.42 -19.67
N VAL A 696 -28.93 2.97 -18.67
CA VAL A 696 -30.37 3.21 -18.62
C VAL A 696 -30.64 4.70 -18.44
N ALA A 697 -31.85 5.16 -18.76
CA ALA A 697 -32.19 6.56 -18.51
C ALA A 697 -32.13 6.84 -16.99
N PRO A 698 -31.47 7.91 -16.52
CA PRO A 698 -31.30 8.21 -15.10
C PRO A 698 -32.63 8.24 -14.31
N GLU A 699 -33.70 8.73 -14.95
CA GLU A 699 -35.05 8.75 -14.37
C GLU A 699 -35.61 7.35 -14.07
N LYS A 700 -35.08 6.31 -14.71
CA LYS A 700 -35.53 4.92 -14.56
C LYS A 700 -34.75 4.12 -13.52
N VAL A 701 -33.64 4.66 -13.01
CA VAL A 701 -32.83 4.03 -11.97
C VAL A 701 -33.67 3.71 -10.73
N ASN A 702 -34.53 4.64 -10.35
CA ASN A 702 -35.46 4.45 -9.23
C ASN A 702 -36.46 3.30 -9.42
N ALA A 703 -36.78 2.94 -10.69
CA ALA A 703 -37.65 1.80 -10.99
C ALA A 703 -36.94 0.45 -10.76
N ILE A 704 -35.60 0.41 -10.92
CA ILE A 704 -34.77 -0.74 -10.64
C ILE A 704 -34.59 -0.90 -9.13
N ILE A 705 -34.28 0.18 -8.43
CA ILE A 705 -34.06 0.18 -6.96
C ILE A 705 -35.36 -0.16 -6.25
N GLY A 706 -36.46 0.48 -6.62
CA GLY A 706 -37.76 0.33 -5.97
C GLY A 706 -37.79 0.91 -4.55
N SER A 707 -38.97 0.94 -3.92
CA SER A 707 -39.13 1.50 -2.59
C SER A 707 -38.23 0.80 -1.55
N GLY A 708 -37.23 1.53 -1.03
CA GLY A 708 -36.28 1.03 -0.02
C GLY A 708 -35.43 -0.14 -0.51
N GLY A 709 -35.11 -0.22 -1.81
CA GLY A 709 -34.27 -1.27 -2.37
C GLY A 709 -34.97 -2.65 -2.49
N LYS A 710 -36.28 -2.71 -2.36
CA LYS A 710 -37.01 -3.98 -2.41
C LYS A 710 -37.01 -4.61 -3.79
N LYS A 711 -37.10 -3.78 -4.85
CA LYS A 711 -37.18 -4.32 -6.22
C LYS A 711 -35.84 -4.88 -6.68
N VAL A 712 -34.74 -4.19 -6.44
CA VAL A 712 -33.40 -4.70 -6.76
C VAL A 712 -33.10 -6.00 -6.01
N LYS A 713 -33.48 -6.13 -4.74
CA LYS A 713 -33.35 -7.37 -3.98
C LYS A 713 -34.17 -8.51 -4.58
N SER A 714 -35.42 -8.21 -4.99
CA SER A 714 -36.27 -9.19 -5.66
C SER A 714 -35.65 -9.66 -6.99
N ILE A 715 -35.05 -8.77 -7.76
CA ILE A 715 -34.37 -9.14 -9.02
C ILE A 715 -33.17 -10.04 -8.73
N ILE A 716 -32.34 -9.70 -7.71
CA ILE A 716 -31.19 -10.52 -7.30
C ILE A 716 -31.64 -11.92 -6.87
N GLU A 717 -32.71 -12.05 -6.06
CA GLU A 717 -33.25 -13.32 -5.58
C GLU A 717 -33.86 -14.15 -6.72
N GLU A 718 -34.55 -13.51 -7.68
CA GLU A 718 -35.21 -14.16 -8.82
C GLU A 718 -34.21 -14.67 -9.86
N THR A 719 -33.18 -13.91 -10.16
CA THR A 719 -32.21 -14.19 -11.24
C THR A 719 -31.01 -14.99 -10.76
N GLY A 720 -30.69 -14.91 -9.45
CA GLY A 720 -29.52 -15.55 -8.86
C GLY A 720 -28.20 -14.80 -9.13
N VAL A 721 -28.26 -13.55 -9.57
CA VAL A 721 -27.05 -12.70 -9.68
C VAL A 721 -26.50 -12.34 -8.31
N GLU A 722 -25.20 -12.03 -8.21
CA GLU A 722 -24.55 -11.71 -6.93
C GLU A 722 -24.86 -10.28 -6.48
N ALA A 723 -24.80 -9.32 -7.41
CA ALA A 723 -25.03 -7.91 -7.13
C ALA A 723 -25.59 -7.16 -8.33
N ILE A 724 -26.37 -6.12 -8.06
CA ILE A 724 -26.79 -5.10 -9.02
C ILE A 724 -26.47 -3.74 -8.40
N ASP A 725 -25.51 -3.05 -8.97
CA ASP A 725 -25.06 -1.72 -8.53
C ASP A 725 -25.62 -0.68 -9.51
N THR A 726 -26.23 0.37 -8.96
CA THR A 726 -26.88 1.41 -9.76
C THR A 726 -26.30 2.76 -9.40
N GLN A 727 -25.94 3.55 -10.40
CA GLN A 727 -25.44 4.92 -10.24
C GLN A 727 -26.51 5.93 -10.68
N ASP A 728 -26.48 7.11 -10.12
CA ASP A 728 -27.48 8.17 -10.39
C ASP A 728 -27.44 8.68 -11.85
N ASP A 729 -26.30 8.50 -12.53
CA ASP A 729 -26.08 8.84 -13.96
C ASP A 729 -26.72 7.82 -14.94
N GLY A 730 -27.31 6.75 -14.41
CA GLY A 730 -27.97 5.71 -15.18
C GLY A 730 -27.08 4.52 -15.53
N ILE A 731 -25.87 4.43 -15.00
CA ILE A 731 -25.02 3.25 -15.15
C ILE A 731 -25.51 2.16 -14.19
N VAL A 732 -25.76 0.96 -14.73
CA VAL A 732 -26.16 -0.24 -13.97
C VAL A 732 -25.12 -1.32 -14.22
N LYS A 733 -24.44 -1.76 -13.17
CA LYS A 733 -23.45 -2.85 -13.17
C LYS A 733 -24.09 -4.11 -12.58
N ILE A 734 -24.12 -5.19 -13.34
CA ILE A 734 -24.69 -6.48 -12.95
C ILE A 734 -23.55 -7.47 -12.78
N THR A 735 -23.39 -8.04 -11.59
CA THR A 735 -22.38 -9.06 -11.27
C THR A 735 -23.02 -10.41 -11.12
N ALA A 736 -22.58 -11.41 -11.90
CA ALA A 736 -23.14 -12.74 -11.93
C ALA A 736 -22.05 -13.82 -11.98
N LYS A 737 -22.36 -15.03 -11.46
CA LYS A 737 -21.48 -16.20 -11.55
C LYS A 737 -21.53 -16.87 -12.92
N ASP A 738 -22.69 -16.84 -13.56
CA ASP A 738 -22.95 -17.52 -14.80
C ASP A 738 -23.70 -16.63 -15.79
N LEU A 739 -23.53 -16.93 -17.08
CA LEU A 739 -24.14 -16.18 -18.18
C LEU A 739 -25.66 -16.19 -18.15
N SER A 740 -26.26 -17.31 -17.70
CA SER A 740 -27.72 -17.45 -17.72
C SER A 740 -28.40 -16.55 -16.71
N SER A 741 -27.82 -16.41 -15.52
CA SER A 741 -28.27 -15.48 -14.49
C SER A 741 -28.10 -14.02 -14.92
N LEU A 742 -26.98 -13.71 -15.59
CA LEU A 742 -26.70 -12.39 -16.16
C LEU A 742 -27.75 -12.00 -17.21
N GLU A 743 -28.04 -12.87 -18.16
CA GLU A 743 -29.01 -12.59 -19.22
C GLU A 743 -30.44 -12.44 -18.71
N LYS A 744 -30.86 -13.24 -17.72
CA LYS A 744 -32.16 -13.07 -17.04
C LYS A 744 -32.28 -11.71 -16.38
N SER A 745 -31.25 -11.31 -15.61
CA SER A 745 -31.23 -10.01 -14.93
C SER A 745 -31.25 -8.85 -15.94
N LYS A 746 -30.47 -8.96 -16.99
CA LYS A 746 -30.44 -7.99 -18.10
C LYS A 746 -31.79 -7.83 -18.75
N SER A 747 -32.47 -8.95 -19.02
CA SER A 747 -33.81 -8.96 -19.61
C SER A 747 -34.85 -8.27 -18.70
N ILE A 748 -34.82 -8.58 -17.39
CA ILE A 748 -35.74 -7.94 -16.43
C ILE A 748 -35.47 -6.45 -16.33
N ILE A 749 -34.20 -6.02 -16.21
CA ILE A 749 -33.84 -4.61 -16.12
C ILE A 749 -34.21 -3.87 -17.40
N SER A 750 -33.93 -4.44 -18.57
CA SER A 750 -34.33 -3.85 -19.86
C SER A 750 -35.83 -3.65 -19.95
N SER A 751 -36.64 -4.65 -19.50
CA SER A 751 -38.10 -4.55 -19.47
C SER A 751 -38.59 -3.44 -18.53
N LEU A 752 -37.96 -3.28 -17.36
CA LEU A 752 -38.34 -2.25 -16.39
C LEU A 752 -37.99 -0.83 -16.86
N THR A 753 -36.92 -0.71 -17.62
CA THR A 753 -36.37 0.58 -18.08
C THR A 753 -36.84 0.96 -19.47
N MET A 754 -37.45 0.04 -20.21
CA MET A 754 -37.93 0.26 -21.55
C MET A 754 -38.84 1.48 -21.64
N VAL A 755 -38.58 2.33 -22.60
CA VAL A 755 -39.42 3.46 -22.97
C VAL A 755 -40.17 3.10 -24.23
N PRO A 756 -41.46 2.80 -24.15
CA PRO A 756 -42.25 2.47 -25.34
C PRO A 756 -42.40 3.67 -26.26
N THR A 757 -42.07 3.47 -27.52
CA THR A 757 -42.25 4.52 -28.55
C THR A 757 -43.46 4.21 -29.42
N VAL A 758 -44.16 5.27 -29.84
CA VAL A 758 -45.34 5.12 -30.72
C VAL A 758 -44.88 4.50 -32.04
N GLY A 759 -45.50 3.38 -32.41
CA GLY A 759 -45.15 2.61 -33.60
C GLY A 759 -44.49 1.28 -33.31
N ASP A 760 -44.01 1.05 -32.08
CA ASP A 760 -43.39 -0.21 -31.66
C ASP A 760 -44.34 -1.40 -31.75
N ILE A 761 -43.89 -2.53 -32.23
CA ILE A 761 -44.63 -3.76 -32.35
C ILE A 761 -44.16 -4.74 -31.28
N TYR A 762 -45.06 -5.15 -30.39
CA TYR A 762 -44.85 -6.14 -29.34
C TYR A 762 -45.49 -7.45 -29.74
N ARG A 763 -44.71 -8.54 -29.79
CA ARG A 763 -45.17 -9.85 -30.20
C ARG A 763 -45.36 -10.80 -29.02
N ASN A 764 -46.32 -11.68 -29.14
CA ASN A 764 -46.60 -12.75 -28.18
C ASN A 764 -46.92 -12.22 -26.77
N CYS A 765 -47.60 -11.06 -26.68
CA CYS A 765 -48.01 -10.38 -25.46
C CYS A 765 -49.24 -11.06 -24.82
N GLU A 766 -49.28 -11.21 -23.50
CA GLU A 766 -50.32 -11.87 -22.77
C GLU A 766 -51.45 -10.90 -22.38
N ILE A 767 -52.69 -11.34 -22.57
CA ILE A 767 -53.88 -10.62 -22.12
C ILE A 767 -54.05 -10.87 -20.61
N LYS A 768 -53.81 -9.86 -19.78
CA LYS A 768 -53.88 -9.95 -18.31
C LYS A 768 -55.27 -9.77 -17.76
N SER A 769 -56.09 -8.91 -18.40
CA SER A 769 -57.46 -8.68 -17.98
C SER A 769 -58.31 -8.21 -19.16
N ILE A 770 -59.59 -8.58 -19.16
CA ILE A 770 -60.55 -8.17 -20.15
C ILE A 770 -61.59 -7.28 -19.45
N VAL A 771 -61.95 -6.19 -20.08
CA VAL A 771 -62.92 -5.21 -19.58
C VAL A 771 -63.94 -4.91 -20.68
N PRO A 772 -65.16 -4.43 -20.37
CA PRO A 772 -66.22 -4.22 -21.38
C PRO A 772 -65.81 -3.40 -22.61
N TYR A 773 -64.78 -2.54 -22.51
CA TYR A 773 -64.32 -1.67 -23.57
C TYR A 773 -62.98 -2.09 -24.20
N GLY A 774 -62.40 -3.25 -23.80
CA GLY A 774 -61.17 -3.76 -24.42
C GLY A 774 -60.40 -4.76 -23.56
N ALA A 775 -59.17 -5.01 -23.91
CA ALA A 775 -58.27 -5.91 -23.17
C ALA A 775 -57.00 -5.19 -22.73
N PHE A 776 -56.54 -5.45 -21.50
CA PHE A 776 -55.20 -5.04 -21.04
C PHE A 776 -54.20 -6.12 -21.43
N VAL A 777 -53.24 -5.71 -22.23
CA VAL A 777 -52.19 -6.58 -22.76
C VAL A 777 -50.87 -6.19 -22.15
N GLU A 778 -50.19 -7.13 -21.54
CA GLU A 778 -48.86 -6.95 -20.96
C GLU A 778 -47.78 -6.95 -22.05
N ILE A 779 -47.19 -5.80 -22.35
CA ILE A 779 -46.14 -5.68 -23.36
C ILE A 779 -44.74 -5.96 -22.82
N ALA A 780 -44.57 -5.84 -21.50
CA ALA A 780 -43.37 -6.20 -20.75
C ALA A 780 -43.77 -6.48 -19.28
N PRO A 781 -42.98 -7.27 -18.52
CA PRO A 781 -43.32 -7.62 -17.14
C PRO A 781 -43.70 -6.41 -16.28
N GLY A 782 -44.98 -6.40 -15.81
CA GLY A 782 -45.54 -5.30 -15.02
C GLY A 782 -45.92 -4.06 -15.84
N ARG A 783 -45.93 -4.08 -17.17
CA ARG A 783 -46.36 -2.99 -18.04
C ARG A 783 -47.48 -3.42 -18.94
N GLU A 784 -48.65 -2.87 -18.68
CA GLU A 784 -49.90 -3.16 -19.40
C GLU A 784 -50.29 -1.97 -20.27
N GLY A 785 -50.82 -2.24 -21.42
CA GLY A 785 -51.46 -1.27 -22.29
C GLY A 785 -52.89 -1.69 -22.62
N LEU A 786 -53.78 -0.72 -22.81
CA LEU A 786 -55.14 -0.92 -23.21
C LEU A 786 -55.23 -1.11 -24.73
N CYS A 787 -55.68 -2.27 -25.18
CA CYS A 787 -56.15 -2.50 -26.54
C CYS A 787 -57.69 -2.36 -26.52
N HIS A 788 -58.19 -1.25 -27.06
CA HIS A 788 -59.60 -0.97 -27.12
C HIS A 788 -60.31 -2.06 -27.97
N ILE A 789 -61.59 -2.33 -27.72
CA ILE A 789 -62.35 -3.35 -28.38
C ILE A 789 -62.36 -3.15 -29.93
N SER A 790 -62.35 -1.92 -30.42
CA SER A 790 -62.23 -1.61 -31.85
C SER A 790 -60.85 -1.85 -32.47
N GLU A 791 -59.86 -2.09 -31.63
CA GLU A 791 -58.47 -2.29 -32.03
C GLU A 791 -58.00 -3.77 -31.84
N LEU A 792 -58.91 -4.64 -31.36
CA LEU A 792 -58.63 -6.06 -31.10
C LEU A 792 -58.77 -6.93 -32.37
N THR A 793 -59.75 -6.65 -33.21
CA THR A 793 -60.02 -7.42 -34.44
C THR A 793 -60.35 -6.48 -35.63
N SER A 794 -60.29 -7.05 -36.85
CA SER A 794 -60.76 -6.33 -38.04
C SER A 794 -62.27 -6.20 -38.05
N ASP A 795 -63.02 -7.14 -37.46
CA ASP A 795 -64.49 -7.24 -37.44
C ASP A 795 -65.07 -6.61 -36.18
N TRP A 796 -66.31 -6.20 -36.26
CA TRP A 796 -66.99 -5.61 -35.11
C TRP A 796 -67.27 -6.66 -34.04
N LEU A 797 -66.85 -6.43 -32.80
CA LEU A 797 -67.10 -7.26 -31.61
C LEU A 797 -68.10 -6.60 -30.66
N ALA A 798 -69.10 -7.41 -30.23
CA ALA A 798 -70.03 -6.93 -29.20
C ALA A 798 -69.39 -6.91 -27.81
N LYS A 799 -68.51 -7.87 -27.52
CA LYS A 799 -67.73 -7.94 -26.29
C LYS A 799 -66.33 -8.53 -26.55
N ALA A 800 -65.33 -8.03 -25.86
CA ALA A 800 -63.96 -8.57 -25.97
C ALA A 800 -63.82 -10.03 -25.50
N GLU A 801 -64.66 -10.46 -24.57
CA GLU A 801 -64.72 -11.85 -24.02
C GLU A 801 -65.19 -12.88 -25.03
N ASP A 802 -65.88 -12.47 -26.10
CA ASP A 802 -66.38 -13.37 -27.13
C ASP A 802 -65.23 -13.89 -28.06
N ALA A 803 -64.14 -13.11 -28.20
CA ALA A 803 -63.03 -13.43 -29.08
C ALA A 803 -61.72 -13.81 -28.36
N PHE A 804 -61.53 -13.35 -27.08
CA PHE A 804 -60.28 -13.53 -26.35
C PHE A 804 -60.55 -13.93 -24.90
N LYS A 805 -59.59 -14.68 -24.34
CA LYS A 805 -59.57 -15.07 -22.93
C LYS A 805 -58.34 -14.49 -22.20
N VAL A 806 -58.46 -14.32 -20.92
CA VAL A 806 -57.32 -13.99 -20.05
C VAL A 806 -56.25 -15.10 -20.17
N GLY A 807 -55.03 -14.75 -20.50
CA GLY A 807 -53.94 -15.66 -20.80
C GLY A 807 -53.67 -15.90 -22.29
N ASP A 808 -54.54 -15.43 -23.18
CA ASP A 808 -54.26 -15.49 -24.63
C ASP A 808 -53.10 -14.59 -25.01
N ARG A 809 -52.37 -15.01 -26.04
CA ARG A 809 -51.20 -14.27 -26.53
C ARG A 809 -51.50 -13.62 -27.86
N VAL A 810 -51.22 -12.32 -27.89
CA VAL A 810 -51.53 -11.50 -29.07
C VAL A 810 -50.35 -10.59 -29.43
N ASP A 811 -50.21 -10.30 -30.73
CA ASP A 811 -49.28 -9.30 -31.22
C ASP A 811 -50.00 -7.97 -31.25
N VAL A 812 -49.36 -6.91 -30.71
CA VAL A 812 -49.94 -5.57 -30.61
C VAL A 812 -48.94 -4.50 -31.04
N LYS A 813 -49.45 -3.45 -31.67
CA LYS A 813 -48.67 -2.22 -32.00
C LYS A 813 -49.08 -1.10 -31.10
N LEU A 814 -48.09 -0.36 -30.58
CA LEU A 814 -48.31 0.84 -29.79
C LEU A 814 -48.71 2.00 -30.69
N ILE A 815 -49.94 2.51 -30.50
CA ILE A 815 -50.49 3.61 -31.32
C ILE A 815 -50.43 4.96 -30.63
N GLU A 816 -50.48 4.98 -29.30
CA GLU A 816 -50.48 6.23 -28.54
C GLU A 816 -49.98 6.04 -27.14
N VAL A 817 -49.25 7.05 -26.65
CA VAL A 817 -48.84 7.17 -25.23
C VAL A 817 -49.49 8.44 -24.70
N ASN A 818 -50.44 8.32 -23.82
CA ASN A 818 -51.14 9.46 -23.24
C ASN A 818 -50.23 10.27 -22.31
N GLY A 819 -50.49 11.54 -22.08
CA GLY A 819 -49.71 12.39 -21.16
C GLY A 819 -49.62 11.93 -19.72
N LYS A 820 -50.39 10.87 -19.35
CA LYS A 820 -50.33 10.15 -18.05
C LYS A 820 -49.49 8.88 -18.13
N GLY A 821 -48.81 8.59 -19.25
CA GLY A 821 -48.02 7.38 -19.46
C GLY A 821 -48.81 6.11 -19.72
N GLN A 822 -50.14 6.23 -20.03
CA GLN A 822 -50.96 5.08 -20.37
C GLN A 822 -50.79 4.71 -21.86
N LEU A 823 -50.60 3.43 -22.12
CA LEU A 823 -50.31 2.90 -23.46
C LEU A 823 -51.59 2.48 -24.13
N ARG A 824 -51.82 2.92 -25.36
CA ARG A 824 -52.88 2.46 -26.23
C ARG A 824 -52.31 1.55 -27.29
N LEU A 825 -52.82 0.32 -27.31
CA LEU A 825 -52.35 -0.74 -28.20
C LEU A 825 -53.37 -1.06 -29.27
N SER A 826 -52.92 -1.51 -30.42
CA SER A 826 -53.77 -1.95 -31.51
C SER A 826 -53.22 -3.29 -32.04
N ARG A 827 -54.04 -4.33 -32.02
CA ARG A 827 -53.81 -5.58 -32.76
C ARG A 827 -54.25 -5.44 -34.20
N ARG A 828 -55.33 -4.68 -34.43
CA ARG A 828 -55.91 -4.40 -35.77
C ARG A 828 -54.87 -3.83 -36.72
N ALA A 829 -54.00 -2.99 -36.28
CA ALA A 829 -52.93 -2.41 -37.11
C ALA A 829 -51.89 -3.41 -37.64
N LEU A 830 -51.91 -4.66 -37.15
CA LEU A 830 -51.07 -5.78 -37.58
C LEU A 830 -51.81 -6.89 -38.34
N LEU A 831 -53.16 -6.77 -38.46
CA LEU A 831 -53.97 -7.72 -39.21
C LEU A 831 -53.99 -7.34 -40.68
N PRO A 832 -54.00 -8.31 -41.64
CA PRO A 832 -54.12 -8.00 -43.04
C PRO A 832 -55.48 -7.35 -43.33
N VAL A 833 -55.49 -6.28 -44.05
CA VAL A 833 -56.72 -5.59 -44.50
C VAL A 833 -57.43 -6.55 -45.47
N PRO A 834 -58.72 -6.91 -45.29
CA PRO A 834 -59.44 -7.70 -46.26
C PRO A 834 -59.58 -6.91 -47.55
N GLU A 835 -59.11 -7.51 -48.64
CA GLU A 835 -59.30 -6.97 -50.00
C GLU A 835 -60.78 -7.01 -50.33
N THR A 836 -61.45 -5.87 -50.33
CA THR A 836 -62.78 -5.70 -50.96
C THR A 836 -62.58 -5.41 -52.45
N SER A 837 -63.16 -6.30 -53.31
CA SER A 837 -63.18 -6.26 -54.73
C SER A 837 -63.72 -4.99 -55.37
N PRO A 838 -63.41 -4.66 -56.63
CA PRO A 838 -63.46 -3.37 -57.23
C PRO A 838 -64.81 -3.00 -57.84
N GLU A 839 -65.31 -1.82 -57.70
CA GLU A 839 -66.25 -1.19 -58.69
C GLU A 839 -65.69 0.17 -59.11
N ASP A 840 -65.76 0.36 -60.32
CA ASP A 840 -65.20 1.20 -61.32
C ASP A 840 -65.64 2.71 -61.33
N PRO A 841 -65.24 3.55 -62.29
CA PRO A 841 -64.36 4.69 -62.04
C PRO A 841 -65.02 6.04 -62.36
N SER A 842 -64.43 7.11 -61.91
CA SER A 842 -64.27 8.31 -62.81
C SER A 842 -63.61 9.48 -62.12
N SER A 843 -62.63 9.96 -62.82
CA SER A 843 -62.17 11.31 -63.06
C SER A 843 -61.24 12.02 -62.03
N LYS A 844 -60.16 12.29 -62.71
CA LYS A 844 -59.22 13.41 -62.77
C LYS A 844 -57.99 13.37 -61.88
N GLN A 845 -56.86 12.99 -62.45
CA GLN A 845 -55.76 13.78 -62.99
C GLN A 845 -55.26 14.87 -62.04
N LEU A 846 -54.02 14.89 -61.65
CA LEU A 846 -52.76 15.07 -62.40
C LEU A 846 -51.55 14.88 -61.45
N THR A 847 -50.61 14.16 -61.97
CA THR A 847 -49.14 14.38 -62.07
C THR A 847 -48.33 14.42 -60.80
N ASP A 848 -47.19 13.88 -60.69
CA ASP A 848 -46.20 13.12 -61.47
C ASP A 848 -45.01 12.79 -60.55
N ASN A 849 -44.47 11.76 -60.74
CA ASN A 849 -43.18 11.15 -61.01
C ASN A 849 -42.55 10.47 -59.84
N GLN A 850 -42.52 9.16 -59.88
CA GLN A 850 -41.47 8.26 -60.33
C GLN A 850 -40.12 8.49 -59.60
N THR A 851 -39.53 7.50 -58.99
CA THR A 851 -39.09 6.19 -59.55
C THR A 851 -38.76 5.23 -58.42
N GLU A 852 -39.20 4.02 -58.65
CA GLU A 852 -38.69 2.76 -58.09
C GLU A 852 -37.19 2.59 -58.29
N VAL A 853 -36.51 1.82 -57.43
CA VAL A 853 -35.88 0.61 -57.90
C VAL A 853 -35.52 -0.27 -56.71
N ASP A 854 -35.91 -1.49 -56.87
CA ASP A 854 -35.79 -2.73 -56.09
C ASP A 854 -34.35 -3.27 -56.07
N VAL A 855 -34.13 -4.24 -55.16
CA VAL A 855 -33.35 -5.49 -55.36
C VAL A 855 -31.99 -5.63 -54.64
N THR A 856 -32.10 -6.49 -53.66
CA THR A 856 -31.25 -7.65 -53.30
C THR A 856 -29.72 -7.59 -53.34
N ASP A 857 -29.23 -8.09 -52.24
CA ASP A 857 -28.15 -9.11 -52.06
C ASP A 857 -26.68 -8.83 -52.40
N SER A 858 -25.94 -9.16 -51.40
CA SER A 858 -24.68 -9.94 -51.45
C SER A 858 -23.33 -9.19 -51.39
N TRP A 859 -22.66 -9.43 -50.27
CA TRP A 859 -21.24 -9.86 -50.07
C TRP A 859 -20.11 -9.25 -50.90
N LYS A 860 -19.15 -8.81 -50.19
CA LYS A 860 -17.66 -8.98 -50.25
C LYS A 860 -16.81 -7.70 -50.34
N ALA A 861 -16.02 -7.62 -49.29
CA ALA A 861 -14.59 -7.29 -49.26
C ALA A 861 -13.95 -6.45 -50.36
N SER A 862 -13.26 -5.45 -49.99
CA SER A 862 -11.83 -5.22 -50.10
C SER A 862 -11.46 -3.74 -50.21
N ASP A 863 -10.58 -3.37 -49.36
CA ASP A 863 -9.29 -2.70 -49.52
C ASP A 863 -9.16 -1.36 -50.30
N GLU A 864 -8.35 -0.54 -49.62
CA GLU A 864 -7.39 0.48 -50.09
C GLU A 864 -7.93 1.86 -50.59
N GLY A 865 -7.46 2.83 -49.82
CA GLY A 865 -6.56 3.79 -50.44
C GLY A 865 -6.93 5.25 -50.42
N THR A 866 -6.12 6.00 -49.76
CA THR A 866 -5.59 7.34 -50.04
C THR A 866 -6.43 8.61 -49.79
N ARG A 867 -5.93 9.36 -48.78
CA ARG A 867 -5.39 10.76 -48.85
C ARG A 867 -6.13 11.83 -49.60
N LYS A 868 -6.41 12.91 -48.91
CA LYS A 868 -5.93 14.32 -49.00
C LYS A 868 -7.00 15.25 -48.53
N GLU A 869 -6.75 16.03 -47.51
CA GLU A 869 -6.16 17.38 -47.46
C GLU A 869 -7.06 18.56 -47.85
N TYR A 870 -6.92 19.54 -46.99
CA TYR A 870 -7.11 21.01 -47.02
C TYR A 870 -8.46 21.58 -46.58
N ALA A 871 -8.41 22.26 -45.49
CA ALA A 871 -8.18 23.73 -45.23
C ALA A 871 -9.48 24.51 -45.38
N SER A 872 -9.86 25.39 -44.55
CA SER A 872 -9.24 26.56 -43.93
C SER A 872 -10.29 27.36 -43.11
N VAL A 873 -9.77 28.03 -42.13
CA VAL A 873 -10.37 29.09 -41.32
C VAL A 873 -10.68 30.30 -42.17
N PRO A 874 -11.66 31.20 -41.84
CA PRO A 874 -11.17 32.44 -41.28
C PRO A 874 -11.91 33.02 -40.07
N LYS A 875 -11.10 33.75 -39.30
CA LYS A 875 -11.44 34.74 -38.27
C LYS A 875 -12.20 35.94 -38.82
N THR A 876 -12.94 36.62 -37.97
CA THR A 876 -12.89 38.05 -37.65
C THR A 876 -13.85 38.36 -36.50
N ASP A 877 -13.37 38.86 -35.40
CA ASP A 877 -13.35 40.22 -34.85
C ASP A 877 -14.70 40.93 -34.78
N GLY A 878 -14.99 41.42 -33.56
CA GLY A 878 -15.56 42.72 -33.38
C GLY A 878 -16.59 42.84 -32.27
N LEU A 879 -16.19 43.31 -31.11
CA LEU A 879 -16.61 44.48 -30.35
C LEU A 879 -18.07 44.64 -29.86
N LEU A 880 -18.14 44.79 -28.53
CA LEU A 880 -18.79 45.87 -27.76
C LEU A 880 -20.28 45.78 -27.36
N GLU A 881 -20.44 45.88 -26.04
CA GLU A 881 -21.35 46.70 -25.25
C GLU A 881 -22.85 46.39 -25.24
N GLY A 882 -23.33 46.38 -23.99
CA GLY A 882 -24.61 46.96 -23.65
C GLY A 882 -25.48 46.19 -22.66
N ILE A 883 -25.28 46.42 -21.38
CA ILE A 883 -26.26 46.86 -20.36
C ILE A 883 -27.75 46.45 -20.64
N GLU A 884 -28.33 45.67 -19.74
CA GLU A 884 -29.34 46.18 -18.78
C GLU A 884 -29.99 45.07 -17.95
N GLN A 885 -30.25 45.50 -16.76
CA GLN A 885 -30.95 44.85 -15.64
C GLN A 885 -32.39 44.46 -15.97
N THR A 886 -32.86 43.39 -15.36
CA THR A 886 -34.16 43.45 -14.67
C THR A 886 -34.24 42.46 -13.49
N LYS A 887 -34.59 43.02 -12.37
CA LYS A 887 -35.07 42.46 -11.14
C LYS A 887 -36.28 41.54 -11.35
N VAL A 888 -36.47 40.51 -10.52
CA VAL A 888 -37.54 40.52 -9.51
C VAL A 888 -37.66 39.22 -8.75
N LYS A 889 -37.57 39.36 -7.43
CA LYS A 889 -38.35 38.83 -6.28
C LYS A 889 -38.22 37.38 -5.84
N SER A 890 -37.64 37.35 -4.70
CA SER A 890 -37.85 36.55 -3.47
C SER A 890 -39.30 36.14 -3.15
N SER A 891 -39.48 34.98 -2.60
CA SER A 891 -40.39 34.76 -1.46
C SER A 891 -40.03 33.45 -0.74
N ALA A 892 -39.57 33.59 0.50
CA ALA A 892 -39.67 32.60 1.54
C ALA A 892 -41.04 32.67 2.22
N PRO A 893 -41.52 31.65 2.88
CA PRO A 893 -42.19 31.88 4.14
C PRO A 893 -41.71 30.98 5.28
N LYS A 894 -41.43 31.64 6.31
CA LYS A 894 -41.61 31.66 7.75
C LYS A 894 -42.16 30.40 8.45
N LEU A 895 -41.47 30.16 9.57
CA LEU A 895 -41.88 29.44 10.77
C LEU A 895 -43.23 29.89 11.32
N ALA A 896 -43.95 28.95 11.91
CA ALA A 896 -44.87 29.22 13.01
C ALA A 896 -44.87 28.04 13.97
N SER A 897 -44.56 28.37 15.21
CA SER A 897 -44.75 27.62 16.45
C SER A 897 -46.19 27.55 16.88
N LEU A 898 -46.59 26.51 17.59
CA LEU A 898 -47.51 26.52 18.76
C LEU A 898 -47.81 25.07 19.15
N SER A 899 -47.33 24.64 20.26
CA SER A 899 -47.81 24.40 21.63
C SER A 899 -49.04 23.51 21.82
N LYS A 900 -48.78 22.45 22.63
CA LYS A 900 -49.57 21.81 23.69
C LYS A 900 -50.95 21.21 23.38
N SER A 901 -51.13 19.90 23.67
CA SER A 901 -51.76 19.39 24.91
C SER A 901 -51.96 17.87 24.88
N ASN A 902 -51.68 17.28 26.03
CA ASN A 902 -52.08 16.02 26.68
C ASN A 902 -53.22 15.18 26.08
N SER A 903 -53.01 13.88 26.05
CA SER A 903 -53.62 12.90 27.00
C SER A 903 -53.43 11.45 26.47
N GLU A 904 -52.87 10.64 27.35
CA GLU A 904 -53.27 9.28 27.78
C GLU A 904 -53.63 8.19 26.77
N GLU A 905 -52.86 7.19 26.96
CA GLU A 905 -53.09 5.80 27.35
C GLU A 905 -53.14 4.73 26.24
N THR A 906 -52.42 3.71 26.64
CA THR A 906 -52.53 2.24 26.49
C THR A 906 -51.77 1.57 25.34
N SER A 907 -50.68 0.98 25.86
CA SER A 907 -50.26 -0.42 25.67
C SER A 907 -50.28 -1.07 24.28
N LEU A 908 -49.14 -1.49 23.85
CA LEU A 908 -48.77 -2.90 23.56
C LEU A 908 -47.41 -2.99 22.86
N LEU A 909 -46.48 -3.59 23.57
CA LEU A 909 -45.16 -3.97 23.10
C LEU A 909 -45.22 -5.16 22.08
N PRO A 910 -44.34 -5.27 21.13
CA PRO A 910 -43.97 -6.54 20.54
C PRO A 910 -42.55 -6.97 20.93
N ARG A 911 -42.51 -8.23 21.23
CA ARG A 911 -41.45 -9.09 21.77
C ARG A 911 -40.17 -9.07 20.99
N LYS A 912 -39.03 -8.89 21.72
CA LYS A 912 -37.68 -9.21 21.29
C LYS A 912 -37.49 -10.73 21.21
N LYS A 913 -36.98 -11.23 20.07
CA LYS A 913 -36.43 -12.57 19.95
C LYS A 913 -34.99 -12.56 20.46
N ILE A 914 -34.77 -13.32 21.52
CA ILE A 914 -33.47 -13.58 22.14
C ILE A 914 -32.85 -14.81 21.45
N PHE A 915 -31.69 -14.68 20.88
CA PHE A 915 -30.87 -15.83 20.48
C PHE A 915 -30.13 -16.36 21.71
N LYS A 916 -30.42 -17.59 22.08
CA LYS A 916 -29.71 -18.34 23.10
C LYS A 916 -28.42 -18.94 22.55
N ARG A 917 -27.33 -18.57 23.16
CA ARG A 917 -26.00 -19.17 22.99
C ARG A 917 -25.92 -20.44 23.86
N VAL A 918 -25.72 -21.60 23.26
CA VAL A 918 -25.52 -22.86 23.96
C VAL A 918 -24.07 -22.97 24.39
N LYS A 919 -23.83 -23.03 25.71
CA LYS A 919 -22.57 -23.46 26.33
C LYS A 919 -22.56 -24.98 26.41
N LYS A 920 -21.51 -25.63 25.91
CA LYS A 920 -21.16 -27.02 26.24
C LYS A 920 -20.22 -27.00 27.44
N SER A 921 -20.68 -27.62 28.51
CA SER A 921 -19.91 -28.00 29.69
C SER A 921 -19.43 -29.44 29.55
N SER A 922 -18.22 -29.68 30.03
CA SER A 922 -17.56 -30.97 30.17
C SER A 922 -18.08 -31.76 31.34
N SER A 923 -18.21 -33.11 31.24
CA SER A 923 -17.96 -34.02 32.36
C SER A 923 -17.76 -35.48 31.88
N LYS A 924 -16.64 -35.99 32.25
CA LYS A 924 -16.20 -37.30 32.75
C LYS A 924 -16.99 -38.59 32.50
N ALA A 925 -16.21 -39.48 31.88
CA ALA A 925 -15.91 -40.89 32.29
C ALA A 925 -17.03 -41.91 32.49
N VAL A 926 -16.83 -43.09 31.87
CA VAL A 926 -16.65 -44.43 32.43
C VAL A 926 -17.05 -45.49 31.41
N THR A 927 -16.08 -46.32 31.09
CA THR A 927 -16.05 -47.79 30.78
C THR A 927 -17.14 -48.48 29.96
N GLY A 928 -16.67 -49.27 29.01
CA GLY A 928 -17.18 -50.63 28.86
C GLY A 928 -17.58 -51.07 27.45
N VAL A 929 -16.66 -51.85 26.84
CA VAL A 929 -16.90 -53.13 26.16
C VAL A 929 -17.74 -53.25 24.87
N SER A 930 -16.99 -53.71 23.86
CA SER A 930 -17.32 -54.61 22.77
C SER A 930 -18.31 -54.26 21.68
N GLY A 931 -17.86 -54.52 20.48
CA GLY A 931 -18.73 -55.05 19.45
C GLY A 931 -18.60 -54.45 18.07
N ASP A 932 -17.67 -54.98 17.32
CA ASP A 932 -17.73 -55.41 15.94
C ASP A 932 -18.52 -54.62 14.84
N ARG A 933 -17.74 -54.46 13.76
CA ARG A 933 -18.11 -54.44 12.31
C ARG A 933 -18.65 -53.19 11.72
N LEU A 934 -17.89 -52.62 10.90
CA LEU A 934 -17.76 -52.67 9.44
C LEU A 934 -16.91 -51.54 8.93
N ALA A 935 -15.69 -51.86 8.65
CA ALA A 935 -14.81 -51.04 7.82
C ALA A 935 -14.92 -51.57 6.40
N SER A 936 -15.05 -50.70 5.44
CA SER A 936 -14.46 -50.95 4.15
C SER A 936 -14.28 -49.64 3.36
N SER A 937 -13.08 -49.56 2.87
CA SER A 937 -12.56 -49.01 1.65
C SER A 937 -12.19 -47.53 1.64
N HIS A 938 -10.92 -47.31 1.81
CA HIS A 938 -10.03 -46.58 0.89
C HIS A 938 -8.60 -46.58 1.40
N ARG A 939 -7.97 -47.77 1.33
CA ARG A 939 -6.51 -47.91 1.34
C ARG A 939 -6.10 -48.79 0.17
N GLY A 940 -5.86 -48.21 -0.96
CA GLY A 940 -5.40 -48.96 -2.11
C GLY A 940 -4.76 -48.09 -3.16
N ASN A 941 -3.65 -47.40 -2.83
CA ASN A 941 -2.75 -46.84 -3.84
C ASN A 941 -1.37 -46.42 -3.31
N ARG A 942 -0.98 -46.79 -2.07
CA ARG A 942 0.41 -46.58 -1.60
C ARG A 942 1.29 -47.84 -1.69
N ASP A 943 0.66 -49.01 -1.60
CA ASP A 943 1.43 -50.25 -1.57
C ASP A 943 1.83 -50.80 -2.94
N THR A 944 1.18 -50.33 -4.02
CA THR A 944 1.55 -50.76 -5.40
C THR A 944 2.78 -50.00 -5.94
N PHE A 945 3.13 -48.83 -5.37
CA PHE A 945 4.30 -48.08 -5.76
C PHE A 945 5.58 -48.60 -5.08
N ILE A 946 5.47 -49.08 -3.84
CA ILE A 946 6.60 -49.62 -3.09
C ILE A 946 6.94 -51.04 -3.54
N LYS A 947 5.95 -51.88 -3.88
CA LYS A 947 6.20 -53.26 -4.39
C LYS A 947 6.77 -53.32 -5.79
N LYS A 948 6.70 -52.24 -6.61
CA LYS A 948 7.38 -52.18 -7.92
C LYS A 948 8.86 -51.71 -7.83
N MET A 949 9.31 -51.24 -6.69
CA MET A 949 10.73 -50.87 -6.48
C MET A 949 11.56 -52.05 -5.85
N GLU A 950 10.89 -53.01 -5.24
CA GLU A 950 11.59 -54.17 -4.62
C GLU A 950 11.99 -55.31 -5.58
N THR A 951 11.62 -55.21 -6.87
CA THR A 951 11.98 -56.22 -7.83
C THR A 951 13.11 -55.83 -8.77
N CYS A 952 13.81 -54.73 -8.50
CA CYS A 952 14.97 -54.34 -9.32
C CYS A 952 16.26 -54.62 -8.51
N SER A 953 16.75 -55.84 -8.64
CA SER A 953 17.95 -56.37 -7.90
C SER A 953 19.27 -55.68 -8.31
N TRP A 954 19.25 -54.56 -9.01
CA TRP A 954 20.44 -53.85 -9.51
C TRP A 954 20.75 -52.50 -8.80
N CYS A 955 19.93 -52.10 -7.81
CA CYS A 955 20.11 -50.82 -7.12
C CYS A 955 20.78 -50.91 -5.72
N VAL A 956 21.26 -52.06 -5.30
CA VAL A 956 21.75 -52.25 -3.89
C VAL A 956 23.27 -52.13 -3.78
N LYS A 957 24.00 -51.72 -4.83
CA LYS A 957 25.45 -51.47 -4.69
C LYS A 957 25.89 -50.26 -5.52
N CYS A 958 25.67 -49.07 -5.01
CA CYS A 958 26.43 -47.89 -5.43
C CYS A 958 26.38 -46.83 -4.31
N ASP A 959 27.34 -46.97 -3.41
CA ASP A 959 27.74 -45.90 -2.47
C ASP A 959 28.85 -45.06 -3.17
N SER A 960 28.49 -44.23 -4.13
CA SER A 960 29.31 -43.08 -4.56
C SER A 960 28.51 -42.20 -5.52
N GLU A 961 28.59 -40.91 -5.34
CA GLU A 961 27.91 -39.86 -6.14
C GLU A 961 28.17 -39.91 -7.68
N ALA A 962 29.22 -40.60 -8.11
CA ALA A 962 29.55 -40.79 -9.54
C ALA A 962 28.64 -41.82 -10.25
N GLY A 963 28.03 -42.76 -9.53
CA GLY A 963 27.16 -43.80 -10.11
C GLY A 963 25.75 -43.30 -10.47
N MET A 964 25.21 -42.29 -9.77
CA MET A 964 23.87 -41.73 -10.05
C MET A 964 23.80 -40.92 -11.35
N SER A 965 24.88 -40.25 -11.74
CA SER A 965 24.93 -39.45 -12.95
C SER A 965 24.87 -40.29 -14.22
N VAL A 966 25.42 -41.52 -14.20
CA VAL A 966 25.42 -42.43 -15.34
C VAL A 966 24.08 -43.16 -15.51
N CYS A 967 23.38 -43.42 -14.41
CA CYS A 967 22.05 -44.06 -14.43
C CYS A 967 20.95 -43.15 -15.00
N VAL A 968 21.01 -41.83 -14.71
CA VAL A 968 20.05 -40.83 -15.23
C VAL A 968 20.28 -40.59 -16.73
N ARG A 969 21.53 -40.68 -17.24
CA ARG A 969 21.79 -40.55 -18.69
C ARG A 969 21.33 -41.75 -19.50
N ARG A 970 21.31 -42.96 -18.94
CA ARG A 970 20.85 -44.17 -19.66
C ARG A 970 19.31 -44.29 -19.69
N LEU A 971 18.59 -43.73 -18.73
CA LEU A 971 17.13 -43.68 -18.76
C LEU A 971 16.55 -42.65 -19.74
N ARG A 972 17.33 -41.68 -20.20
CA ARG A 972 16.89 -40.75 -21.25
C ARG A 972 17.09 -41.28 -22.68
N GLN A 973 17.75 -42.41 -22.89
CA GLN A 973 18.00 -42.99 -24.20
C GLN A 973 17.04 -44.12 -24.60
N VAL A 974 16.08 -44.49 -23.76
CA VAL A 974 15.22 -45.68 -24.00
C VAL A 974 13.73 -45.34 -24.28
N SER A 975 13.36 -44.10 -24.44
CA SER A 975 11.96 -43.80 -24.80
C SER A 975 11.85 -42.67 -25.83
N LEU A 976 11.96 -42.97 -27.10
CA LEU A 976 11.29 -42.28 -28.21
C LEU A 976 11.30 -43.17 -29.44
N PRO A 977 10.15 -43.61 -29.99
CA PRO A 977 10.11 -44.14 -31.34
C PRO A 977 10.13 -42.99 -32.34
N GLN A 978 10.99 -43.14 -33.34
CA GLN A 978 11.04 -42.31 -34.53
C GLN A 978 9.69 -42.31 -35.26
N VAL A 979 9.21 -41.13 -35.57
CA VAL A 979 8.45 -40.90 -36.79
C VAL A 979 9.09 -39.72 -37.50
N GLY A 980 9.51 -40.03 -38.71
CA GLY A 980 10.25 -39.13 -39.54
C GLY A 980 9.44 -38.08 -40.27
N SER A 981 10.17 -37.20 -40.78
CA SER A 981 10.31 -36.64 -42.15
C SER A 981 10.14 -35.14 -42.23
N GLN A 982 11.28 -34.60 -42.74
CA GLN A 982 11.36 -33.58 -43.79
C GLN A 982 10.47 -32.34 -43.69
N VAL A 983 11.07 -31.18 -43.69
CA VAL A 983 11.43 -30.33 -44.80
C VAL A 983 12.10 -29.04 -44.29
N LEU A 984 13.34 -28.83 -44.70
CA LEU A 984 13.94 -27.67 -45.35
C LEU A 984 13.46 -26.23 -44.99
N LEU A 985 14.34 -25.53 -44.55
CA LEU A 985 14.86 -24.19 -44.68
C LEU A 985 14.98 -23.47 -43.38
#